data_8314712f6617041bc06013ef6586008d
#
_entry.id   8314712f6617041bc06013ef6586008d
#
_cell.length_a   1.000
_cell.length_b   1.000
_cell.length_c   1.000
_cell.angle_alpha   90.00
_cell.angle_beta   90.00
_cell.angle_gamma   90.00
#
_symmetry.space_group_name_H-M   'P 1'
#
loop_
_entity.id
_entity.type
_entity.pdbx_description
1 polymer ?
#
loop_
_entity_poly.entity_id
_entity_poly.type
_entity_poly.pdbx_seq_one_letter_code
_entity_poly.pdbx_strand_id
1 'polypeptide(L)'
;MMRQYELVERVQKYKPDVNEALLNKAYVYAMQKHGQQKRASGDPYISHPLEVAAILTEMHLDESTIAVALLHDTIEDTTATRQEIDDLFGEDIGALVEGLTKIKKLDLVTKKAKQAENLRKLLLAISDDVRVLLVKLADRLHNMRTLDHMSAEKRARISEETMDIYAPLAGRMGMQDMREELENLSFRHINPEAYETVTRRLQELSERNEGLIKKIEEELSELLQAEGLTDAQVRGRQKKPYSVFRKMQSKSLSFEQLSDVWGFRIIVNDIPSCYRALGIVHTRWRVVPGRFKDYVSTPKQNDYQSIHTTIIGPSRQRIELQIRTKRMHEIAEYGIAAHALYKDRDTVSGDLTRTPTSNAYSWLRRTIESLAEGDNPEEFLEHTKLELFQDQVFCFTPKGQLIALPRGATPIDFAYAVHTNIGDTCVGAKINGRIMPLVTRLNNGDEVEIIRSGIQVPPPAWEEIVVTGKARAAIRRATRAAIRKQYAGLGYRILERTFERAGKTFSREALKPVLHRLAQKDVEDAIAAVGRGELSSLDVLRAVFPDHQDERVTVKPSADDGWFNMRSAAGMIFKLPERSKEMAAAEQAEGPEALPIRGLSGNAEVHFSPAGAVPGDRIVGIMDKDKGITIYPIQSPILQKFDEEPERWIDVRWDLDEANNSRFMARIAVSALNEPGTLAEVAQAIATTDVNIRSLSMGRVAADFSELQFDLEVWDLRQLNHLMAQLKELPSISMVKRLFE
;
A
#
# COMPACT_ATOMS: atom_id res chain seq x y z
N MET A 1 -23.46 -32.18 -9.02
CA MET A 1 -22.93 -31.56 -10.28
C MET A 1 -24.11 -31.13 -11.12
N MET A 2 -24.22 -29.86 -11.43
CA MET A 2 -25.26 -29.28 -12.28
C MET A 2 -25.18 -29.86 -13.69
N ARG A 3 -26.34 -30.08 -14.31
CA ARG A 3 -26.42 -30.49 -15.71
C ARG A 3 -26.74 -29.26 -16.59
N GLN A 4 -26.39 -29.35 -17.87
CA GLN A 4 -26.56 -28.24 -18.80
C GLN A 4 -28.03 -27.79 -18.91
N TYR A 5 -29.01 -28.71 -18.97
CA TYR A 5 -30.43 -28.36 -19.01
C TYR A 5 -30.90 -27.65 -17.74
N GLU A 6 -30.36 -28.00 -16.56
CA GLU A 6 -30.67 -27.32 -15.30
C GLU A 6 -30.18 -25.87 -15.30
N LEU A 7 -29.05 -25.59 -15.96
CA LEU A 7 -28.55 -24.24 -16.15
C LEU A 7 -29.54 -23.41 -17.01
N VAL A 8 -29.98 -23.95 -18.14
CA VAL A 8 -30.95 -23.27 -19.03
C VAL A 8 -32.26 -23.02 -18.28
N GLU A 9 -32.81 -24.01 -17.57
CA GLU A 9 -34.01 -23.86 -16.76
C GLU A 9 -33.86 -22.76 -15.68
N ARG A 10 -32.69 -22.61 -15.07
CA ARG A 10 -32.43 -21.55 -14.10
C ARG A 10 -32.46 -20.17 -14.75
N VAL A 11 -31.86 -20.01 -15.92
CA VAL A 11 -31.89 -18.75 -16.67
C VAL A 11 -33.31 -18.42 -17.12
N GLN A 12 -34.08 -19.42 -17.62
CA GLN A 12 -35.47 -19.23 -18.02
C GLN A 12 -36.39 -18.71 -16.92
N LYS A 13 -36.14 -19.09 -15.66
CA LYS A 13 -36.93 -18.62 -14.51
C LYS A 13 -36.96 -17.08 -14.36
N TYR A 14 -35.86 -16.39 -14.70
CA TYR A 14 -35.78 -14.95 -14.59
C TYR A 14 -35.75 -14.23 -15.96
N LYS A 15 -35.39 -14.95 -17.04
CA LYS A 15 -35.40 -14.49 -18.43
C LYS A 15 -36.11 -15.51 -19.33
N PRO A 16 -37.43 -15.42 -19.46
CA PRO A 16 -38.22 -16.39 -20.24
C PRO A 16 -37.85 -16.46 -21.72
N ASP A 17 -37.31 -15.37 -22.29
CA ASP A 17 -36.93 -15.17 -23.69
C ASP A 17 -35.41 -15.47 -23.91
N VAL A 18 -34.77 -16.26 -23.05
CA VAL A 18 -33.36 -16.62 -23.14
C VAL A 18 -33.01 -17.29 -24.47
N ASN A 19 -31.87 -16.92 -25.04
CA ASN A 19 -31.31 -17.59 -26.21
C ASN A 19 -30.67 -18.95 -25.80
N GLU A 20 -31.51 -20.00 -25.72
CA GLU A 20 -31.05 -21.35 -25.38
C GLU A 20 -30.01 -21.89 -26.37
N ALA A 21 -30.10 -21.55 -27.65
CA ALA A 21 -29.17 -21.99 -28.68
C ALA A 21 -27.76 -21.47 -28.40
N LEU A 22 -27.61 -20.25 -27.92
CA LEU A 22 -26.33 -19.67 -27.51
C LEU A 22 -25.71 -20.44 -26.34
N LEU A 23 -26.47 -20.68 -25.28
CA LEU A 23 -26.00 -21.40 -24.09
C LEU A 23 -25.61 -22.83 -24.41
N ASN A 24 -26.43 -23.52 -25.20
CA ASN A 24 -26.16 -24.89 -25.64
C ASN A 24 -24.90 -24.96 -26.51
N LYS A 25 -24.72 -24.02 -27.43
CA LYS A 25 -23.53 -23.93 -28.29
C LYS A 25 -22.28 -23.68 -27.47
N ALA A 26 -22.33 -22.74 -26.49
CA ALA A 26 -21.19 -22.42 -25.61
C ALA A 26 -20.80 -23.64 -24.75
N TYR A 27 -21.79 -24.35 -24.18
CA TYR A 27 -21.54 -25.55 -23.40
C TYR A 27 -20.88 -26.68 -24.23
N VAL A 28 -21.43 -26.98 -25.42
CA VAL A 28 -20.90 -28.03 -26.30
C VAL A 28 -19.48 -27.65 -26.76
N TYR A 29 -19.23 -26.41 -27.15
CA TYR A 29 -17.92 -25.96 -27.55
C TYR A 29 -16.89 -26.10 -26.41
N ALA A 30 -17.22 -25.60 -25.20
CA ALA A 30 -16.34 -25.74 -24.02
C ALA A 30 -16.06 -27.20 -23.68
N MET A 31 -17.10 -28.07 -23.72
CA MET A 31 -16.95 -29.50 -23.49
C MET A 31 -16.02 -30.15 -24.52
N GLN A 32 -16.14 -29.81 -25.80
CA GLN A 32 -15.28 -30.37 -26.86
C GLN A 32 -13.83 -29.90 -26.71
N LYS A 33 -13.60 -28.61 -26.40
CA LYS A 33 -12.26 -28.03 -26.27
C LYS A 33 -11.52 -28.55 -25.02
N HIS A 34 -12.19 -28.70 -23.90
CA HIS A 34 -11.60 -29.29 -22.69
C HIS A 34 -11.45 -30.81 -22.77
N GLY A 35 -12.26 -31.47 -23.57
CA GLY A 35 -12.13 -32.91 -23.86
C GLY A 35 -12.06 -33.76 -22.59
N GLN A 36 -10.94 -34.47 -22.42
CA GLN A 36 -10.70 -35.37 -21.28
C GLN A 36 -9.95 -34.72 -20.11
N GLN A 37 -9.78 -33.40 -20.11
CA GLN A 37 -9.14 -32.71 -19.01
C GLN A 37 -9.89 -32.97 -17.70
N LYS A 38 -9.12 -33.13 -16.60
CA LYS A 38 -9.66 -33.34 -15.25
C LYS A 38 -9.13 -32.27 -14.29
N ARG A 39 -9.93 -31.91 -13.31
CA ARG A 39 -9.53 -31.09 -12.19
C ARG A 39 -8.70 -31.88 -11.18
N ALA A 40 -8.10 -31.15 -10.20
CA ALA A 40 -7.39 -31.78 -9.08
C ALA A 40 -8.28 -32.70 -8.22
N SER A 41 -9.59 -32.51 -8.23
CA SER A 41 -10.59 -33.39 -7.60
C SER A 41 -10.82 -34.71 -8.34
N GLY A 42 -10.35 -34.81 -9.60
CA GLY A 42 -10.64 -35.94 -10.49
C GLY A 42 -11.88 -35.76 -11.37
N ASP A 43 -12.69 -34.74 -11.14
CA ASP A 43 -13.89 -34.43 -11.94
C ASP A 43 -13.53 -33.94 -13.35
N PRO A 44 -14.43 -34.13 -14.35
CA PRO A 44 -14.28 -33.54 -15.67
C PRO A 44 -14.14 -32.01 -15.58
N TYR A 45 -13.23 -31.40 -16.36
CA TYR A 45 -12.94 -29.96 -16.29
C TYR A 45 -14.18 -29.10 -16.54
N ILE A 46 -15.08 -29.53 -17.44
CA ILE A 46 -16.34 -28.83 -17.77
C ILE A 46 -17.24 -28.53 -16.56
N SER A 47 -17.08 -29.29 -15.45
CA SER A 47 -17.85 -29.04 -14.24
C SER A 47 -17.59 -27.67 -13.66
N HIS A 48 -16.36 -27.14 -13.83
CA HIS A 48 -16.00 -25.84 -13.34
C HIS A 48 -16.69 -24.68 -14.07
N PRO A 49 -16.57 -24.53 -15.41
CA PRO A 49 -17.31 -23.50 -16.13
C PRO A 49 -18.82 -23.55 -15.88
N LEU A 50 -19.37 -24.75 -15.74
CA LEU A 50 -20.80 -24.92 -15.48
C LEU A 50 -21.20 -24.40 -14.09
N GLU A 51 -20.42 -24.69 -13.06
CA GLU A 51 -20.68 -24.16 -11.70
C GLU A 51 -20.40 -22.65 -11.61
N VAL A 52 -19.41 -22.12 -12.34
CA VAL A 52 -19.20 -20.66 -12.47
C VAL A 52 -20.43 -20.00 -13.11
N ALA A 53 -20.96 -20.56 -14.20
CA ALA A 53 -22.19 -20.11 -14.82
C ALA A 53 -23.37 -20.17 -13.84
N ALA A 54 -23.45 -21.23 -13.01
CA ALA A 54 -24.47 -21.36 -11.98
C ALA A 54 -24.45 -20.23 -10.96
N ILE A 55 -23.28 -19.85 -10.46
CA ILE A 55 -23.12 -18.72 -9.54
C ILE A 55 -23.67 -17.43 -10.16
N LEU A 56 -23.41 -17.21 -11.46
CA LEU A 56 -23.89 -16.04 -12.17
C LEU A 56 -25.41 -16.06 -12.41
N THR A 57 -26.04 -17.23 -12.52
CA THR A 57 -27.51 -17.33 -12.59
C THR A 57 -28.17 -16.90 -11.28
N GLU A 58 -27.53 -17.08 -10.13
CA GLU A 58 -28.04 -16.57 -8.84
C GLU A 58 -28.10 -15.03 -8.82
N MET A 59 -27.27 -14.37 -9.64
CA MET A 59 -27.24 -12.92 -9.82
C MET A 59 -28.15 -12.46 -10.98
N HIS A 60 -28.90 -13.36 -11.60
CA HIS A 60 -29.83 -13.12 -12.71
C HIS A 60 -29.17 -12.44 -13.93
N LEU A 61 -27.94 -12.77 -14.29
CA LEU A 61 -27.23 -12.13 -15.40
C LEU A 61 -27.72 -12.64 -16.77
N ASP A 62 -27.39 -11.85 -17.82
CA ASP A 62 -27.79 -12.10 -19.20
C ASP A 62 -27.12 -13.35 -19.78
N GLU A 63 -27.72 -13.91 -20.84
CA GLU A 63 -27.23 -15.12 -21.52
C GLU A 63 -25.81 -14.96 -22.09
N SER A 64 -25.42 -13.75 -22.53
CA SER A 64 -24.07 -13.49 -23.04
C SER A 64 -23.04 -13.66 -21.92
N THR A 65 -23.30 -13.12 -20.73
CA THR A 65 -22.42 -13.28 -19.56
C THR A 65 -22.36 -14.75 -19.11
N ILE A 66 -23.47 -15.48 -19.14
CA ILE A 66 -23.49 -16.92 -18.82
C ILE A 66 -22.69 -17.72 -19.86
N ALA A 67 -22.82 -17.38 -21.17
CA ALA A 67 -21.99 -18.00 -22.23
C ALA A 67 -20.50 -17.73 -22.03
N VAL A 68 -20.13 -16.50 -21.66
CA VAL A 68 -18.73 -16.14 -21.32
C VAL A 68 -18.22 -16.99 -20.16
N ALA A 69 -19.05 -17.22 -19.14
CA ALA A 69 -18.66 -18.09 -18.02
C ALA A 69 -18.40 -19.55 -18.46
N LEU A 70 -19.17 -20.06 -19.42
CA LEU A 70 -18.92 -21.40 -19.98
C LEU A 70 -17.61 -21.46 -20.79
N LEU A 71 -17.22 -20.34 -21.43
CA LEU A 71 -16.07 -20.25 -22.34
C LEU A 71 -14.79 -19.70 -21.69
N HIS A 72 -14.82 -19.18 -20.46
CA HIS A 72 -13.78 -18.32 -19.88
C HIS A 72 -12.37 -18.91 -19.87
N ASP A 73 -12.23 -20.22 -19.67
CA ASP A 73 -10.94 -20.92 -19.62
C ASP A 73 -10.53 -21.54 -20.98
N THR A 74 -11.38 -21.47 -22.00
CA THR A 74 -11.11 -22.17 -23.27
C THR A 74 -9.86 -21.65 -23.98
N ILE A 75 -9.62 -20.34 -24.03
CA ILE A 75 -8.40 -19.75 -24.61
C ILE A 75 -7.18 -20.02 -23.72
N GLU A 76 -7.34 -20.00 -22.38
CA GLU A 76 -6.24 -20.17 -21.45
C GLU A 76 -5.76 -21.64 -21.43
N ASP A 77 -6.66 -22.60 -21.34
CA ASP A 77 -6.36 -23.99 -21.01
C ASP A 77 -6.50 -24.97 -22.18
N THR A 78 -6.92 -24.51 -23.36
CA THR A 78 -7.08 -25.35 -24.55
C THR A 78 -6.38 -24.78 -25.78
N THR A 79 -6.66 -25.33 -26.95
CA THR A 79 -6.18 -24.87 -28.26
C THR A 79 -7.12 -23.84 -28.90
N ALA A 80 -8.18 -23.42 -28.20
CA ALA A 80 -9.11 -22.43 -28.73
C ALA A 80 -8.41 -21.07 -28.92
N THR A 81 -8.77 -20.39 -30.02
CA THR A 81 -8.25 -19.06 -30.35
C THR A 81 -9.35 -18.01 -30.17
N ARG A 82 -8.93 -16.75 -29.99
CA ARG A 82 -9.85 -15.62 -29.95
C ARG A 82 -10.70 -15.56 -31.22
N GLN A 83 -10.07 -15.74 -32.40
CA GLN A 83 -10.77 -15.71 -33.69
C GLN A 83 -11.87 -16.77 -33.81
N GLU A 84 -11.61 -18.01 -33.35
CA GLU A 84 -12.64 -19.04 -33.33
C GLU A 84 -13.86 -18.65 -32.47
N ILE A 85 -13.63 -17.97 -31.35
CA ILE A 85 -14.72 -17.53 -30.47
C ILE A 85 -15.48 -16.39 -31.12
N ASP A 86 -14.80 -15.44 -31.73
CA ASP A 86 -15.43 -14.33 -32.45
C ASP A 86 -16.31 -14.83 -33.60
N ASP A 87 -15.83 -15.78 -34.39
CA ASP A 87 -16.54 -16.37 -35.52
C ASP A 87 -17.79 -17.16 -35.06
N LEU A 88 -17.72 -17.82 -33.92
CA LEU A 88 -18.80 -18.66 -33.40
C LEU A 88 -19.82 -17.94 -32.53
N PHE A 89 -19.37 -16.98 -31.69
CA PHE A 89 -20.18 -16.37 -30.63
C PHE A 89 -20.25 -14.83 -30.74
N GLY A 90 -19.52 -14.23 -31.67
CA GLY A 90 -19.45 -12.79 -31.88
C GLY A 90 -18.32 -12.11 -31.09
N GLU A 91 -17.88 -10.96 -31.61
CA GLU A 91 -16.74 -10.21 -31.11
C GLU A 91 -16.92 -9.76 -29.64
N ASP A 92 -18.16 -9.45 -29.21
CA ASP A 92 -18.47 -9.06 -27.85
C ASP A 92 -18.12 -10.17 -26.84
N ILE A 93 -18.58 -11.39 -27.08
CA ILE A 93 -18.25 -12.56 -26.23
C ILE A 93 -16.77 -12.88 -26.29
N GLY A 94 -16.15 -12.83 -27.47
CA GLY A 94 -14.73 -13.05 -27.61
C GLY A 94 -13.87 -12.04 -26.85
N ALA A 95 -14.23 -10.74 -26.86
CA ALA A 95 -13.54 -9.70 -26.10
C ALA A 95 -13.57 -9.97 -24.59
N LEU A 96 -14.74 -10.40 -24.08
CA LEU A 96 -14.88 -10.75 -22.67
C LEU A 96 -14.04 -11.96 -22.27
N VAL A 97 -14.04 -13.02 -23.09
CA VAL A 97 -13.23 -14.23 -22.82
C VAL A 97 -11.73 -13.91 -22.85
N GLU A 98 -11.29 -13.07 -23.81
CA GLU A 98 -9.88 -12.63 -23.88
C GLU A 98 -9.50 -11.78 -22.66
N GLY A 99 -10.39 -10.89 -22.20
CA GLY A 99 -10.18 -10.08 -20.99
C GLY A 99 -9.97 -10.92 -19.72
N LEU A 100 -10.59 -12.12 -19.66
CA LEU A 100 -10.43 -13.09 -18.58
C LEU A 100 -9.13 -13.91 -18.66
N THR A 101 -8.52 -13.99 -19.85
CA THR A 101 -7.35 -14.84 -20.14
C THR A 101 -6.08 -14.21 -19.57
N LYS A 102 -5.28 -14.98 -18.82
CA LYS A 102 -4.00 -14.54 -18.29
C LYS A 102 -2.93 -14.44 -19.40
N ILE A 103 -1.95 -13.56 -19.20
CA ILE A 103 -0.81 -13.45 -20.10
C ILE A 103 0.09 -14.68 -19.92
N LYS A 104 0.12 -15.57 -20.93
CA LYS A 104 0.86 -16.86 -20.87
C LYS A 104 2.39 -16.68 -20.85
N LYS A 105 2.93 -15.68 -21.58
CA LYS A 105 4.38 -15.44 -21.71
C LYS A 105 4.69 -14.01 -21.24
N LEU A 106 5.07 -13.89 -19.99
CA LEU A 106 5.70 -12.68 -19.48
C LEU A 106 7.16 -13.05 -19.14
N ASP A 107 8.09 -12.44 -19.88
CA ASP A 107 9.53 -12.53 -19.62
C ASP A 107 9.93 -11.61 -18.45
N LEU A 108 9.17 -11.71 -17.34
CA LEU A 108 9.43 -10.94 -16.15
C LEU A 108 10.21 -11.77 -15.13
N VAL A 109 11.23 -11.15 -14.55
CA VAL A 109 12.25 -11.80 -13.70
C VAL A 109 11.64 -12.31 -12.38
N THR A 110 10.59 -11.68 -11.85
CA THR A 110 10.01 -12.06 -10.57
C THR A 110 8.57 -12.56 -10.65
N LYS A 111 8.21 -13.52 -9.77
CA LYS A 111 6.83 -14.01 -9.63
C LYS A 111 5.86 -12.87 -9.25
N LYS A 112 6.34 -11.89 -8.46
CA LYS A 112 5.56 -10.75 -7.98
C LYS A 112 5.22 -9.78 -9.12
N ALA A 113 6.19 -9.46 -9.98
CA ALA A 113 5.96 -8.62 -11.16
C ALA A 113 4.97 -9.29 -12.14
N LYS A 114 5.05 -10.62 -12.32
CA LYS A 114 4.10 -11.37 -13.15
C LYS A 114 2.67 -11.32 -12.61
N GLN A 115 2.51 -11.43 -11.29
CA GLN A 115 1.21 -11.31 -10.63
C GLN A 115 0.64 -9.90 -10.78
N ALA A 116 1.48 -8.87 -10.61
CA ALA A 116 1.10 -7.49 -10.76
C ALA A 116 0.62 -7.15 -12.18
N GLU A 117 1.33 -7.62 -13.22
CA GLU A 117 0.96 -7.37 -14.61
C GLU A 117 -0.33 -8.12 -15.02
N ASN A 118 -0.53 -9.34 -14.53
CA ASN A 118 -1.79 -10.05 -14.74
C ASN A 118 -2.97 -9.33 -14.09
N LEU A 119 -2.78 -8.78 -12.87
CA LEU A 119 -3.80 -7.97 -12.22
C LEU A 119 -4.07 -6.68 -12.98
N ARG A 120 -3.02 -6.01 -13.48
CA ARG A 120 -3.15 -4.80 -14.30
C ARG A 120 -3.99 -5.07 -15.55
N LYS A 121 -3.68 -6.14 -16.30
CA LYS A 121 -4.46 -6.55 -17.47
C LYS A 121 -5.93 -6.80 -17.12
N LEU A 122 -6.17 -7.53 -16.03
CA LEU A 122 -7.54 -7.82 -15.56
C LEU A 122 -8.28 -6.52 -15.23
N LEU A 123 -7.67 -5.61 -14.49
CA LEU A 123 -8.31 -4.35 -14.11
C LEU A 123 -8.61 -3.46 -15.34
N LEU A 124 -7.73 -3.42 -16.34
CA LEU A 124 -7.98 -2.72 -17.59
C LEU A 124 -9.17 -3.34 -18.34
N ALA A 125 -9.22 -4.67 -18.45
CA ALA A 125 -10.38 -5.34 -19.06
C ALA A 125 -11.69 -5.09 -18.30
N ILE A 126 -11.64 -4.99 -16.96
CA ILE A 126 -12.77 -4.61 -16.11
C ILE A 126 -13.19 -3.16 -16.38
N SER A 127 -12.25 -2.25 -16.66
CA SER A 127 -12.55 -0.86 -17.01
C SER A 127 -13.31 -0.75 -18.32
N ASP A 128 -13.07 -1.67 -19.25
CA ASP A 128 -13.78 -1.73 -20.53
C ASP A 128 -15.17 -2.36 -20.36
N ASP A 129 -15.28 -3.46 -19.62
CA ASP A 129 -16.56 -4.13 -19.37
C ASP A 129 -16.62 -4.80 -17.99
N VAL A 130 -17.61 -4.41 -17.19
CA VAL A 130 -17.81 -4.93 -15.84
C VAL A 130 -18.14 -6.43 -15.79
N ARG A 131 -18.68 -7.01 -16.87
CA ARG A 131 -19.00 -8.44 -16.95
C ARG A 131 -17.76 -9.30 -16.76
N VAL A 132 -16.59 -8.82 -17.19
CA VAL A 132 -15.28 -9.48 -16.92
C VAL A 132 -15.05 -9.66 -15.42
N LEU A 133 -15.37 -8.63 -14.61
CA LEU A 133 -15.25 -8.73 -13.15
C LEU A 133 -16.20 -9.75 -12.56
N LEU A 134 -17.47 -9.74 -12.99
CA LEU A 134 -18.50 -10.65 -12.46
C LEU A 134 -18.14 -12.11 -12.70
N VAL A 135 -17.72 -12.43 -13.93
CA VAL A 135 -17.26 -13.79 -14.27
C VAL A 135 -16.00 -14.16 -13.47
N LYS A 136 -15.04 -13.22 -13.32
CA LYS A 136 -13.80 -13.48 -12.56
C LYS A 136 -14.03 -13.69 -11.06
N LEU A 137 -14.97 -12.97 -10.47
CA LEU A 137 -15.36 -13.18 -9.07
C LEU A 137 -16.07 -14.51 -8.86
N ALA A 138 -16.95 -14.90 -9.80
CA ALA A 138 -17.62 -16.22 -9.76
C ALA A 138 -16.62 -17.38 -9.94
N ASP A 139 -15.66 -17.24 -10.89
CA ASP A 139 -14.54 -18.18 -11.06
C ASP A 139 -13.74 -18.32 -9.75
N ARG A 140 -13.35 -17.19 -9.16
CA ARG A 140 -12.59 -17.18 -7.89
C ARG A 140 -13.39 -17.84 -6.77
N LEU A 141 -14.68 -17.55 -6.66
CA LEU A 141 -15.54 -18.14 -5.63
C LEU A 141 -15.63 -19.66 -5.78
N HIS A 142 -15.86 -20.16 -6.99
CA HIS A 142 -15.89 -21.60 -7.23
C HIS A 142 -14.52 -22.25 -6.95
N ASN A 143 -13.43 -21.63 -7.34
CA ASN A 143 -12.08 -22.12 -7.04
C ASN A 143 -11.83 -22.17 -5.52
N MET A 144 -12.31 -21.20 -4.75
CA MET A 144 -12.21 -21.21 -3.29
C MET A 144 -13.06 -22.31 -2.65
N ARG A 145 -14.26 -22.58 -3.18
CA ARG A 145 -15.14 -23.69 -2.72
C ARG A 145 -14.51 -25.07 -2.94
N THR A 146 -13.64 -25.21 -3.94
CA THR A 146 -12.99 -26.49 -4.33
C THR A 146 -11.50 -26.54 -3.98
N LEU A 147 -11.01 -25.63 -3.14
CA LEU A 147 -9.58 -25.45 -2.87
C LEU A 147 -8.95 -26.59 -2.06
N ASP A 148 -9.74 -27.38 -1.35
CA ASP A 148 -9.28 -28.48 -0.47
C ASP A 148 -8.45 -29.55 -1.22
N HIS A 149 -8.65 -29.72 -2.52
CA HIS A 149 -7.93 -30.68 -3.37
C HIS A 149 -6.53 -30.22 -3.80
N MET A 150 -6.11 -29.01 -3.39
CA MET A 150 -4.81 -28.44 -3.73
C MET A 150 -3.78 -28.64 -2.61
N SER A 151 -2.47 -28.56 -2.94
CA SER A 151 -1.41 -28.59 -1.93
C SER A 151 -1.52 -27.42 -0.95
N ALA A 152 -1.04 -27.59 0.29
CA ALA A 152 -1.11 -26.59 1.36
C ALA A 152 -0.50 -25.23 0.94
N GLU A 153 0.63 -25.24 0.26
CA GLU A 153 1.30 -24.03 -0.24
C GLU A 153 0.43 -23.27 -1.28
N LYS A 154 -0.19 -24.01 -2.22
CA LYS A 154 -1.10 -23.40 -3.20
C LYS A 154 -2.36 -22.86 -2.53
N ARG A 155 -2.93 -23.59 -1.56
CA ARG A 155 -4.10 -23.13 -0.78
C ARG A 155 -3.82 -21.82 -0.07
N ALA A 156 -2.70 -21.73 0.66
CA ALA A 156 -2.32 -20.52 1.37
C ALA A 156 -2.19 -19.33 0.40
N ARG A 157 -1.41 -19.47 -0.65
CA ARG A 157 -1.19 -18.40 -1.65
C ARG A 157 -2.49 -17.92 -2.31
N ILE A 158 -3.37 -18.85 -2.74
CA ILE A 158 -4.63 -18.48 -3.40
C ILE A 158 -5.56 -17.79 -2.40
N SER A 159 -5.57 -18.24 -1.14
CA SER A 159 -6.38 -17.65 -0.08
C SER A 159 -5.89 -16.24 0.29
N GLU A 160 -4.58 -16.01 0.38
CA GLU A 160 -4.00 -14.68 0.60
C GLU A 160 -4.35 -13.73 -0.56
N GLU A 161 -4.16 -14.16 -1.81
CA GLU A 161 -4.54 -13.36 -2.98
C GLU A 161 -6.04 -13.02 -2.98
N THR A 162 -6.89 -13.98 -2.60
CA THR A 162 -8.34 -13.80 -2.51
C THR A 162 -8.71 -12.79 -1.41
N MET A 163 -8.09 -12.90 -0.24
CA MET A 163 -8.29 -11.99 0.88
C MET A 163 -7.81 -10.57 0.57
N ASP A 164 -6.69 -10.46 -0.13
CA ASP A 164 -6.02 -9.19 -0.42
C ASP A 164 -6.60 -8.44 -1.63
N ILE A 165 -7.24 -9.12 -2.58
CA ILE A 165 -7.65 -8.50 -3.84
C ILE A 165 -9.13 -8.75 -4.13
N TYR A 166 -9.56 -10.02 -4.24
CA TYR A 166 -10.89 -10.35 -4.77
C TYR A 166 -12.01 -10.06 -3.77
N ALA A 167 -11.83 -10.38 -2.50
CA ALA A 167 -12.83 -10.10 -1.48
C ALA A 167 -13.07 -8.59 -1.28
N PRO A 168 -12.02 -7.73 -1.16
CA PRO A 168 -12.19 -6.28 -1.15
C PRO A 168 -12.84 -5.73 -2.41
N LEU A 169 -12.47 -6.26 -3.59
CA LEU A 169 -13.04 -5.84 -4.86
C LEU A 169 -14.54 -6.15 -4.93
N ALA A 170 -14.96 -7.35 -4.53
CA ALA A 170 -16.38 -7.71 -4.40
C ALA A 170 -17.12 -6.76 -3.44
N GLY A 171 -16.51 -6.42 -2.31
CA GLY A 171 -17.08 -5.48 -1.34
C GLY A 171 -17.24 -4.06 -1.88
N ARG A 172 -16.27 -3.57 -2.67
CA ARG A 172 -16.35 -2.26 -3.34
C ARG A 172 -17.45 -2.21 -4.39
N MET A 173 -17.64 -3.32 -5.09
CA MET A 173 -18.73 -3.46 -6.08
C MET A 173 -20.09 -3.72 -5.43
N GLY A 174 -20.19 -3.68 -4.10
CA GLY A 174 -21.45 -3.86 -3.37
C GLY A 174 -21.88 -5.33 -3.22
N MET A 175 -21.11 -6.29 -3.71
CA MET A 175 -21.41 -7.74 -3.68
C MET A 175 -21.08 -8.34 -2.31
N GLN A 176 -21.88 -7.97 -1.30
CA GLN A 176 -21.55 -8.22 0.10
C GLN A 176 -21.53 -9.71 0.48
N ASP A 177 -22.47 -10.52 -0.01
CA ASP A 177 -22.52 -11.94 0.30
C ASP A 177 -21.34 -12.70 -0.32
N MET A 178 -20.98 -12.36 -1.57
CA MET A 178 -19.79 -12.93 -2.22
C MET A 178 -18.51 -12.56 -1.49
N ARG A 179 -18.38 -11.30 -1.08
CA ARG A 179 -17.25 -10.84 -0.26
C ARG A 179 -17.13 -11.65 1.02
N GLU A 180 -18.24 -11.77 1.79
CA GLU A 180 -18.23 -12.48 3.06
C GLU A 180 -17.91 -13.97 2.88
N GLU A 181 -18.34 -14.58 1.78
CA GLU A 181 -18.02 -15.97 1.48
C GLU A 181 -16.55 -16.14 1.11
N LEU A 182 -16.01 -15.27 0.23
CA LEU A 182 -14.59 -15.27 -0.13
C LEU A 182 -13.68 -15.04 1.08
N GLU A 183 -14.01 -14.06 1.94
CA GLU A 183 -13.29 -13.80 3.20
C GLU A 183 -13.31 -15.03 4.12
N ASN A 184 -14.46 -15.68 4.27
CA ASN A 184 -14.62 -16.83 5.17
C ASN A 184 -13.89 -18.08 4.65
N LEU A 185 -13.97 -18.37 3.36
CA LEU A 185 -13.25 -19.47 2.73
C LEU A 185 -11.73 -19.25 2.79
N SER A 186 -11.27 -18.01 2.56
CA SER A 186 -9.86 -17.66 2.69
C SER A 186 -9.36 -17.79 4.13
N PHE A 187 -10.13 -17.31 5.10
CA PHE A 187 -9.79 -17.42 6.53
C PHE A 187 -9.62 -18.86 6.99
N ARG A 188 -10.47 -19.78 6.50
CA ARG A 188 -10.35 -21.21 6.78
C ARG A 188 -8.98 -21.79 6.42
N HIS A 189 -8.34 -21.30 5.36
CA HIS A 189 -7.05 -21.79 4.89
C HIS A 189 -5.86 -20.99 5.39
N ILE A 190 -6.04 -19.69 5.68
CA ILE A 190 -4.96 -18.81 6.20
C ILE A 190 -4.74 -19.07 7.69
N ASN A 191 -5.83 -19.21 8.47
CA ASN A 191 -5.75 -19.43 9.92
C ASN A 191 -6.79 -20.50 10.34
N PRO A 192 -6.51 -21.78 10.07
CA PRO A 192 -7.45 -22.87 10.34
C PRO A 192 -7.80 -23.01 11.83
N GLU A 193 -6.85 -22.84 12.73
CA GLU A 193 -7.06 -22.96 14.17
C GLU A 193 -8.05 -21.93 14.69
N ALA A 194 -7.88 -20.66 14.29
CA ALA A 194 -8.81 -19.60 14.66
C ALA A 194 -10.18 -19.81 14.02
N TYR A 195 -10.22 -20.26 12.77
CA TYR A 195 -11.46 -20.58 12.06
C TYR A 195 -12.25 -21.67 12.79
N GLU A 196 -11.62 -22.77 13.15
CA GLU A 196 -12.25 -23.90 13.87
C GLU A 196 -12.74 -23.47 15.25
N THR A 197 -11.91 -22.70 15.97
CA THR A 197 -12.27 -22.20 17.31
C THR A 197 -13.49 -21.29 17.26
N VAL A 198 -13.51 -20.30 16.35
CA VAL A 198 -14.65 -19.37 16.22
C VAL A 198 -15.88 -20.10 15.70
N THR A 199 -15.74 -21.03 14.74
CA THR A 199 -16.85 -21.80 14.19
C THR A 199 -17.51 -22.66 15.26
N ARG A 200 -16.74 -23.38 16.07
CA ARG A 200 -17.24 -24.18 17.18
C ARG A 200 -18.00 -23.31 18.20
N ARG A 201 -17.42 -22.16 18.59
CA ARG A 201 -18.08 -21.23 19.52
C ARG A 201 -19.39 -20.67 18.98
N LEU A 202 -19.42 -20.35 17.66
CA LEU A 202 -20.63 -19.89 16.99
C LEU A 202 -21.70 -20.98 16.96
N GLN A 203 -21.30 -22.22 16.73
CA GLN A 203 -22.23 -23.37 16.75
C GLN A 203 -22.81 -23.61 18.15
N GLU A 204 -21.98 -23.66 19.20
CA GLU A 204 -22.41 -23.76 20.59
C GLU A 204 -23.41 -22.64 20.97
N LEU A 205 -23.14 -21.40 20.50
CA LEU A 205 -24.01 -20.24 20.71
C LEU A 205 -25.34 -20.38 19.94
N SER A 206 -25.28 -20.90 18.71
CA SER A 206 -26.48 -21.14 17.88
C SER A 206 -27.41 -22.17 18.51
N GLU A 207 -26.86 -23.30 18.97
CA GLU A 207 -27.62 -24.35 19.64
C GLU A 207 -28.30 -23.84 20.92
N ARG A 208 -27.60 -23.02 21.71
CA ARG A 208 -28.17 -22.40 22.91
C ARG A 208 -29.28 -21.39 22.64
N ASN A 209 -29.27 -20.75 21.48
CA ASN A 209 -30.18 -19.65 21.12
C ASN A 209 -31.14 -19.98 19.98
N GLU A 210 -31.28 -21.24 19.56
CA GLU A 210 -32.10 -21.62 18.41
C GLU A 210 -33.56 -21.13 18.54
N GLY A 211 -34.19 -21.34 19.69
CA GLY A 211 -35.54 -20.87 19.96
C GLY A 211 -35.66 -19.35 20.09
N LEU A 212 -34.58 -18.68 20.51
CA LEU A 212 -34.57 -17.24 20.72
C LEU A 212 -34.60 -16.46 19.39
N ILE A 213 -33.91 -16.93 18.37
CA ILE A 213 -33.84 -16.25 17.06
C ILE A 213 -35.22 -16.25 16.41
N LYS A 214 -35.87 -17.42 16.35
CA LYS A 214 -37.24 -17.56 15.86
C LYS A 214 -38.21 -16.66 16.63
N LYS A 215 -38.10 -16.64 17.96
CA LYS A 215 -38.94 -15.80 18.81
C LYS A 215 -38.76 -14.31 18.49
N ILE A 216 -37.53 -13.84 18.25
CA ILE A 216 -37.23 -12.47 17.87
C ILE A 216 -37.83 -12.14 16.49
N GLU A 217 -37.70 -13.05 15.52
CA GLU A 217 -38.30 -12.89 14.18
C GLU A 217 -39.84 -12.79 14.25
N GLU A 218 -40.47 -13.67 15.01
CA GLU A 218 -41.92 -13.70 15.24
C GLU A 218 -42.39 -12.40 15.93
N GLU A 219 -41.78 -12.01 17.05
CA GLU A 219 -42.14 -10.82 17.82
C GLU A 219 -41.97 -9.52 17.03
N LEU A 220 -40.89 -9.41 16.21
CA LEU A 220 -40.69 -8.28 15.29
C LEU A 220 -41.75 -8.28 14.17
N SER A 221 -42.04 -9.44 13.60
CA SER A 221 -43.02 -9.59 12.51
C SER A 221 -44.43 -9.26 12.98
N GLU A 222 -44.84 -9.79 14.13
CA GLU A 222 -46.14 -9.50 14.76
C GLU A 222 -46.30 -8.03 15.07
N LEU A 223 -45.25 -7.39 15.63
CA LEU A 223 -45.29 -5.95 15.94
C LEU A 223 -45.48 -5.11 14.65
N LEU A 224 -44.70 -5.41 13.59
CA LEU A 224 -44.79 -4.67 12.33
C LEU A 224 -46.15 -4.86 11.65
N GLN A 225 -46.72 -6.07 11.68
CA GLN A 225 -48.04 -6.38 11.15
C GLN A 225 -49.16 -5.67 11.93
N ALA A 226 -49.08 -5.68 13.27
CA ALA A 226 -50.06 -4.99 14.12
C ALA A 226 -50.08 -3.49 13.86
N GLU A 227 -48.99 -2.88 13.52
CA GLU A 227 -48.84 -1.47 13.17
C GLU A 227 -49.09 -1.20 11.66
N GLY A 228 -49.63 -2.17 10.91
CA GLY A 228 -50.05 -2.03 9.53
C GLY A 228 -48.95 -2.13 8.47
N LEU A 229 -47.80 -2.73 8.79
CA LEU A 229 -46.78 -3.11 7.82
C LEU A 229 -46.86 -4.61 7.55
N THR A 230 -47.95 -5.02 6.93
CA THR A 230 -48.32 -6.43 6.67
C THR A 230 -47.34 -7.15 5.73
N ASP A 231 -46.69 -6.40 4.82
CA ASP A 231 -45.76 -6.95 3.81
C ASP A 231 -44.28 -6.98 4.29
N ALA A 232 -44.06 -6.55 5.52
CA ALA A 232 -42.69 -6.55 6.08
C ALA A 232 -42.19 -8.00 6.30
N GLN A 233 -41.02 -8.30 5.80
CA GLN A 233 -40.34 -9.57 6.01
C GLN A 233 -39.19 -9.39 7.00
N VAL A 234 -39.19 -10.17 8.06
CA VAL A 234 -38.10 -10.19 9.05
C VAL A 234 -37.29 -11.47 8.88
N ARG A 235 -35.95 -11.35 8.79
CA ARG A 235 -35.05 -12.49 8.67
C ARG A 235 -33.83 -12.28 9.56
N GLY A 236 -33.56 -13.26 10.45
CA GLY A 236 -32.34 -13.31 11.22
C GLY A 236 -31.16 -13.86 10.39
N ARG A 237 -29.97 -13.32 10.64
CA ARG A 237 -28.73 -13.76 10.00
C ARG A 237 -27.61 -13.85 11.01
N GLN A 238 -26.99 -15.01 11.10
CA GLN A 238 -25.75 -15.17 11.85
C GLN A 238 -24.56 -14.63 11.07
N LYS A 239 -23.66 -13.90 11.74
CA LYS A 239 -22.41 -13.43 11.12
C LYS A 239 -21.48 -14.61 10.84
N LYS A 240 -20.75 -14.52 9.73
CA LYS A 240 -19.74 -15.51 9.34
C LYS A 240 -18.54 -15.51 10.30
N PRO A 241 -17.84 -16.65 10.50
CA PRO A 241 -16.69 -16.77 11.39
C PRO A 241 -15.63 -15.69 11.22
N TYR A 242 -15.25 -15.35 9.98
CA TYR A 242 -14.28 -14.30 9.73
C TYR A 242 -14.74 -12.92 10.21
N SER A 243 -16.00 -12.55 9.97
CA SER A 243 -16.56 -11.27 10.41
C SER A 243 -16.53 -11.13 11.95
N VAL A 244 -16.75 -12.23 12.65
CA VAL A 244 -16.67 -12.33 14.12
C VAL A 244 -15.21 -12.19 14.58
N PHE A 245 -14.29 -12.97 13.99
CA PHE A 245 -12.86 -12.92 14.30
C PHE A 245 -12.26 -11.51 14.08
N ARG A 246 -12.51 -10.91 12.93
CA ARG A 246 -12.07 -9.55 12.61
C ARG A 246 -12.57 -8.51 13.62
N LYS A 247 -13.80 -8.67 14.10
CA LYS A 247 -14.37 -7.77 15.09
C LYS A 247 -13.73 -7.95 16.46
N MET A 248 -13.46 -9.19 16.89
CA MET A 248 -12.71 -9.49 18.11
C MET A 248 -11.33 -8.83 18.06
N GLN A 249 -10.60 -9.03 16.95
CA GLN A 249 -9.26 -8.49 16.76
C GLN A 249 -9.25 -6.94 16.72
N SER A 250 -10.14 -6.32 15.93
CA SER A 250 -10.17 -4.86 15.75
C SER A 250 -10.60 -4.07 16.99
N LYS A 251 -11.32 -4.70 17.91
CA LYS A 251 -11.84 -4.09 19.15
C LYS A 251 -11.23 -4.68 20.41
N SER A 252 -10.30 -5.63 20.29
CA SER A 252 -9.69 -6.36 21.40
C SER A 252 -10.74 -6.94 22.37
N LEU A 253 -11.80 -7.57 21.81
CA LEU A 253 -12.90 -8.15 22.57
C LEU A 253 -12.76 -9.67 22.64
N SER A 254 -13.12 -10.27 23.77
CA SER A 254 -13.36 -11.71 23.88
C SER A 254 -14.65 -12.13 23.15
N PHE A 255 -14.82 -13.41 22.88
CA PHE A 255 -16.02 -13.93 22.21
C PHE A 255 -17.30 -13.65 23.05
N GLU A 256 -17.21 -13.76 24.36
CA GLU A 256 -18.31 -13.54 25.31
C GLU A 256 -18.76 -12.07 25.38
N GLN A 257 -17.87 -11.14 25.03
CA GLN A 257 -18.16 -9.71 24.97
C GLN A 257 -18.86 -9.27 23.67
N LEU A 258 -18.95 -10.19 22.69
CA LEU A 258 -19.64 -9.92 21.45
C LEU A 258 -21.15 -10.01 21.65
N SER A 259 -21.83 -8.88 21.56
CA SER A 259 -23.28 -8.80 21.74
C SER A 259 -24.09 -8.79 20.44
N ASP A 260 -23.41 -8.77 19.28
CA ASP A 260 -24.03 -8.58 17.97
C ASP A 260 -23.59 -9.67 16.96
N VAL A 261 -23.58 -10.91 17.41
CA VAL A 261 -23.35 -12.10 16.56
C VAL A 261 -24.50 -12.32 15.58
N TRP A 262 -25.68 -11.84 15.96
CA TRP A 262 -26.91 -11.93 15.17
C TRP A 262 -27.33 -10.54 14.68
N GLY A 263 -27.67 -10.46 13.39
CA GLY A 263 -28.32 -9.30 12.79
C GLY A 263 -29.67 -9.70 12.21
N PHE A 264 -30.65 -8.80 12.24
CA PHE A 264 -31.96 -9.03 11.65
C PHE A 264 -32.20 -8.03 10.54
N ARG A 265 -32.76 -8.52 9.44
CA ARG A 265 -33.14 -7.71 8.28
C ARG A 265 -34.64 -7.54 8.27
N ILE A 266 -35.09 -6.30 8.12
CA ILE A 266 -36.48 -5.95 7.90
C ILE A 266 -36.58 -5.44 6.47
N ILE A 267 -37.27 -6.17 5.60
CA ILE A 267 -37.46 -5.85 4.21
C ILE A 267 -38.88 -5.36 4.01
N VAL A 268 -39.04 -4.15 3.50
CA VAL A 268 -40.33 -3.47 3.26
C VAL A 268 -40.46 -3.06 1.77
N ASN A 269 -41.64 -2.54 1.39
CA ASN A 269 -41.91 -2.24 -0.01
C ASN A 269 -41.30 -0.93 -0.50
N ASP A 270 -41.29 0.12 0.32
CA ASP A 270 -40.89 1.48 -0.06
C ASP A 270 -40.10 2.21 1.03
N ILE A 271 -39.52 3.36 0.69
CA ILE A 271 -38.71 4.18 1.60
C ILE A 271 -39.52 4.73 2.78
N PRO A 272 -40.74 5.29 2.61
CA PRO A 272 -41.57 5.69 3.74
C PRO A 272 -41.78 4.57 4.77
N SER A 273 -42.00 3.34 4.28
CA SER A 273 -42.14 2.14 5.14
C SER A 273 -40.88 1.80 5.89
N CYS A 274 -39.68 2.11 5.36
CA CYS A 274 -38.41 1.95 6.10
C CYS A 274 -38.38 2.83 7.36
N TYR A 275 -38.74 4.11 7.22
CA TYR A 275 -38.76 5.04 8.36
C TYR A 275 -39.93 4.77 9.32
N ARG A 276 -41.06 4.28 8.81
CA ARG A 276 -42.19 3.83 9.63
C ARG A 276 -41.78 2.62 10.48
N ALA A 277 -41.13 1.62 9.89
CA ALA A 277 -40.62 0.46 10.62
C ALA A 277 -39.59 0.87 11.67
N LEU A 278 -38.71 1.82 11.38
CA LEU A 278 -37.77 2.39 12.35
C LEU A 278 -38.51 3.03 13.53
N GLY A 279 -39.53 3.86 13.27
CA GLY A 279 -40.34 4.51 14.30
C GLY A 279 -41.03 3.50 15.21
N ILE A 280 -41.66 2.48 14.65
CA ILE A 280 -42.32 1.38 15.37
C ILE A 280 -41.34 0.69 16.31
N VAL A 281 -40.20 0.28 15.79
CA VAL A 281 -39.15 -0.42 16.55
C VAL A 281 -38.57 0.44 17.67
N HIS A 282 -38.28 1.72 17.40
CA HIS A 282 -37.72 2.65 18.39
C HIS A 282 -38.72 3.07 19.47
N THR A 283 -40.00 3.06 19.16
CA THR A 283 -41.07 3.32 20.17
C THR A 283 -41.23 2.12 21.09
N ARG A 284 -41.06 0.91 20.62
CA ARG A 284 -41.23 -0.33 21.41
C ARG A 284 -40.00 -0.68 22.22
N TRP A 285 -38.77 -0.50 21.71
CA TRP A 285 -37.52 -0.91 22.34
C TRP A 285 -36.50 0.23 22.45
N ARG A 286 -35.71 0.23 23.51
CA ARG A 286 -34.66 1.22 23.73
C ARG A 286 -33.55 1.09 22.72
N VAL A 287 -33.14 2.19 22.13
CA VAL A 287 -32.04 2.27 21.17
C VAL A 287 -30.70 2.34 21.90
N VAL A 288 -29.68 1.67 21.38
CA VAL A 288 -28.30 1.79 21.87
C VAL A 288 -27.67 3.05 21.28
N PRO A 289 -27.31 4.07 22.09
CA PRO A 289 -26.71 5.31 21.59
C PRO A 289 -25.46 5.08 20.73
N GLY A 290 -25.28 5.91 19.68
CA GLY A 290 -24.11 5.83 18.78
C GLY A 290 -24.11 4.65 17.80
N ARG A 291 -25.22 3.85 17.75
CA ARG A 291 -25.36 2.70 16.85
C ARG A 291 -26.37 2.91 15.72
N PHE A 292 -26.88 4.12 15.57
CA PHE A 292 -27.77 4.49 14.49
C PHE A 292 -26.97 5.02 13.29
N LYS A 293 -27.32 4.54 12.08
CA LYS A 293 -26.77 5.03 10.81
C LYS A 293 -27.84 4.98 9.75
N ASP A 294 -28.04 6.08 9.07
CA ASP A 294 -28.97 6.20 7.96
C ASP A 294 -28.22 6.25 6.62
N TYR A 295 -28.15 5.11 5.95
CA TYR A 295 -27.62 5.01 4.60
C TYR A 295 -28.72 5.08 3.53
N VAL A 296 -29.97 5.34 3.89
CA VAL A 296 -31.05 5.63 2.92
C VAL A 296 -30.95 7.07 2.50
N SER A 297 -30.84 7.99 3.45
CA SER A 297 -30.65 9.42 3.20
C SER A 297 -29.25 9.76 2.68
N THR A 298 -28.23 9.01 3.10
CA THR A 298 -26.84 9.21 2.70
C THR A 298 -26.24 7.89 2.22
N PRO A 299 -26.47 7.48 0.96
CA PRO A 299 -26.00 6.23 0.40
C PRO A 299 -24.47 6.10 0.44
N LYS A 300 -23.96 4.88 0.57
CA LYS A 300 -22.54 4.63 0.37
C LYS A 300 -22.16 4.76 -1.10
N GLN A 301 -20.87 4.91 -1.40
CA GLN A 301 -20.37 5.05 -2.77
C GLN A 301 -20.65 3.84 -3.68
N ASN A 302 -20.88 2.68 -3.12
CA ASN A 302 -21.30 1.47 -3.84
C ASN A 302 -22.82 1.33 -3.90
N ASP A 303 -23.54 2.44 -3.82
CA ASP A 303 -25.01 2.54 -3.87
C ASP A 303 -25.73 1.72 -2.77
N TYR A 304 -24.99 1.27 -1.74
CA TYR A 304 -25.59 0.59 -0.60
C TYR A 304 -26.49 1.53 0.20
N GLN A 305 -27.73 1.11 0.39
CA GLN A 305 -28.74 1.81 1.16
C GLN A 305 -29.36 0.89 2.21
N SER A 306 -29.43 1.34 3.46
CA SER A 306 -30.12 0.65 4.56
C SER A 306 -30.14 1.55 5.79
N ILE A 307 -31.15 1.46 6.62
CA ILE A 307 -31.12 2.04 7.96
C ILE A 307 -30.56 0.98 8.91
N HIS A 308 -29.49 1.34 9.63
CA HIS A 308 -28.90 0.48 10.66
C HIS A 308 -29.23 1.03 12.05
N THR A 309 -29.75 0.20 12.91
CA THR A 309 -29.97 0.53 14.31
C THR A 309 -29.70 -0.66 15.20
N THR A 310 -29.38 -0.42 16.46
CA THR A 310 -29.23 -1.45 17.48
C THR A 310 -30.18 -1.16 18.63
N ILE A 311 -31.01 -2.12 18.98
CA ILE A 311 -31.99 -2.03 20.04
C ILE A 311 -31.67 -3.01 21.19
N ILE A 312 -32.22 -2.74 22.37
CA ILE A 312 -32.32 -3.70 23.45
C ILE A 312 -33.71 -4.32 23.34
N GLY A 313 -33.78 -5.39 22.56
CA GLY A 313 -35.04 -6.04 22.15
C GLY A 313 -35.53 -7.11 23.09
N PRO A 314 -36.28 -8.09 22.59
CA PRO A 314 -36.79 -9.23 23.36
C PRO A 314 -35.69 -9.92 24.18
N SER A 315 -36.05 -10.40 25.36
CA SER A 315 -35.14 -11.08 26.30
C SER A 315 -33.91 -10.25 26.69
N ARG A 316 -33.96 -8.90 26.63
CA ARG A 316 -32.87 -7.95 26.91
C ARG A 316 -31.63 -8.15 26.10
N GLN A 317 -31.75 -8.75 24.91
CA GLN A 317 -30.64 -8.95 23.97
C GLN A 317 -30.39 -7.68 23.14
N ARG A 318 -29.12 -7.43 22.80
CA ARG A 318 -28.75 -6.40 21.82
C ARG A 318 -28.97 -6.95 20.43
N ILE A 319 -29.85 -6.34 19.66
CA ILE A 319 -30.26 -6.75 18.34
C ILE A 319 -29.85 -5.67 17.33
N GLU A 320 -29.01 -6.03 16.38
CA GLU A 320 -28.68 -5.18 15.23
C GLU A 320 -29.75 -5.37 14.14
N LEU A 321 -30.39 -4.26 13.74
CA LEU A 321 -31.42 -4.24 12.72
C LEU A 321 -30.92 -3.51 11.47
N GLN A 322 -31.22 -4.08 10.29
CA GLN A 322 -31.03 -3.48 8.99
C GLN A 322 -32.39 -3.37 8.32
N ILE A 323 -32.84 -2.15 8.09
CA ILE A 323 -34.15 -1.88 7.49
C ILE A 323 -33.93 -1.35 6.07
N ARG A 324 -34.56 -1.98 5.08
CA ARG A 324 -34.38 -1.63 3.66
C ARG A 324 -35.53 -2.09 2.79
N THR A 325 -35.69 -1.50 1.61
CA THR A 325 -36.67 -1.97 0.62
C THR A 325 -36.15 -3.24 -0.09
N LYS A 326 -37.04 -3.91 -0.83
CA LYS A 326 -36.68 -5.05 -1.71
C LYS A 326 -35.58 -4.69 -2.69
N ARG A 327 -35.70 -3.53 -3.36
CA ARG A 327 -34.67 -3.02 -4.29
C ARG A 327 -33.32 -2.75 -3.59
N MET A 328 -33.33 -2.12 -2.41
CA MET A 328 -32.12 -1.90 -1.62
C MET A 328 -31.50 -3.22 -1.16
N HIS A 329 -32.32 -4.24 -0.93
CA HIS A 329 -31.86 -5.57 -0.58
C HIS A 329 -31.11 -6.21 -1.77
N GLU A 330 -31.66 -6.16 -2.96
CA GLU A 330 -31.03 -6.68 -4.18
C GLU A 330 -29.68 -5.97 -4.45
N ILE A 331 -29.65 -4.63 -4.35
CA ILE A 331 -28.40 -3.86 -4.50
C ILE A 331 -27.38 -4.25 -3.40
N ALA A 332 -27.82 -4.49 -2.17
CA ALA A 332 -26.92 -4.84 -1.08
C ALA A 332 -26.38 -6.29 -1.17
N GLU A 333 -27.09 -7.21 -1.84
CA GLU A 333 -26.65 -8.59 -2.03
C GLU A 333 -25.81 -8.76 -3.32
N TYR A 334 -26.31 -8.19 -4.43
CA TYR A 334 -25.73 -8.39 -5.77
C TYR A 334 -24.89 -7.21 -6.26
N GLY A 335 -24.92 -6.06 -5.57
CA GLY A 335 -24.12 -4.90 -5.92
C GLY A 335 -24.31 -4.46 -7.36
N ILE A 336 -23.17 -4.35 -8.06
CA ILE A 336 -23.15 -3.89 -9.46
C ILE A 336 -23.92 -4.83 -10.42
N ALA A 337 -24.04 -6.13 -10.08
CA ALA A 337 -24.82 -7.07 -10.87
C ALA A 337 -26.30 -6.71 -10.87
N ALA A 338 -26.85 -6.15 -9.77
CA ALA A 338 -28.22 -5.67 -9.72
C ALA A 338 -28.49 -4.51 -10.70
N HIS A 339 -27.49 -3.66 -10.99
CA HIS A 339 -27.63 -2.59 -11.98
C HIS A 339 -27.71 -3.10 -13.42
N ALA A 340 -27.10 -4.24 -13.73
CA ALA A 340 -27.21 -4.88 -15.04
C ALA A 340 -28.64 -5.35 -15.34
N LEU A 341 -29.37 -5.81 -14.31
CA LEU A 341 -30.76 -6.27 -14.42
C LEU A 341 -31.77 -5.18 -14.83
N TYR A 342 -31.51 -3.94 -14.44
CA TYR A 342 -32.43 -2.82 -14.74
C TYR A 342 -32.22 -2.25 -16.13
N LYS A 343 -31.06 -2.45 -16.77
CA LYS A 343 -30.81 -2.06 -18.16
C LYS A 343 -31.73 -2.77 -19.14
N ASP A 344 -32.05 -4.03 -18.92
CA ASP A 344 -32.90 -4.84 -19.81
C ASP A 344 -34.40 -4.49 -19.66
N ARG A 345 -34.84 -3.89 -18.54
CA ARG A 345 -36.23 -3.53 -18.31
C ARG A 345 -36.64 -2.14 -18.82
N ASP A 346 -35.67 -1.20 -18.92
CA ASP A 346 -35.92 0.19 -19.33
C ASP A 346 -35.64 0.45 -20.83
N THR A 347 -35.23 -0.56 -21.60
CA THR A 347 -34.92 -0.45 -23.06
C THR A 347 -36.13 -0.33 -23.99
N VAL A 348 -37.31 0.12 -23.51
CA VAL A 348 -38.43 0.47 -24.37
C VAL A 348 -38.26 1.88 -25.00
N SER A 349 -37.28 2.67 -24.58
CA SER A 349 -36.94 3.97 -25.20
C SER A 349 -35.50 3.98 -25.66
N GLY A 350 -35.33 3.94 -26.99
CA GLY A 350 -34.07 3.74 -27.73
C GLY A 350 -33.00 4.82 -27.60
N ASP A 351 -32.58 5.21 -26.38
CA ASP A 351 -31.46 6.12 -26.18
C ASP A 351 -30.37 5.43 -25.31
N LEU A 352 -29.46 4.73 -25.98
CA LEU A 352 -28.39 3.92 -25.43
C LEU A 352 -27.26 4.73 -24.72
N THR A 353 -27.36 6.07 -24.65
CA THR A 353 -26.23 6.92 -24.24
C THR A 353 -26.35 7.52 -22.84
N ARG A 354 -27.43 7.28 -22.08
CA ARG A 354 -27.66 7.92 -20.77
C ARG A 354 -28.22 6.99 -19.69
N THR A 355 -27.56 5.87 -19.41
CA THR A 355 -27.83 5.14 -18.16
C THR A 355 -26.92 5.63 -17.06
N PRO A 356 -27.40 5.91 -15.82
CA PRO A 356 -26.54 6.27 -14.72
C PRO A 356 -25.62 5.08 -14.42
N THR A 357 -24.36 5.21 -14.78
CA THR A 357 -23.31 4.24 -14.43
C THR A 357 -23.25 4.19 -12.91
N SER A 358 -23.27 2.99 -12.31
CA SER A 358 -23.11 2.81 -10.87
C SER A 358 -21.93 3.63 -10.36
N ASN A 359 -22.11 4.31 -9.23
CA ASN A 359 -21.03 5.10 -8.59
C ASN A 359 -19.79 4.23 -8.30
N ALA A 360 -20.01 2.96 -7.95
CA ALA A 360 -18.94 1.99 -7.69
C ALA A 360 -18.12 1.71 -8.95
N TYR A 361 -18.77 1.52 -10.10
CA TYR A 361 -18.07 1.28 -11.37
C TYR A 361 -17.36 2.52 -11.89
N SER A 362 -17.97 3.68 -11.80
CA SER A 362 -17.35 4.95 -12.16
C SER A 362 -16.12 5.28 -11.32
N TRP A 363 -16.18 4.92 -10.04
CA TRP A 363 -15.03 5.02 -9.15
C TRP A 363 -13.92 4.05 -9.58
N LEU A 364 -14.24 2.77 -9.81
CA LEU A 364 -13.28 1.75 -10.21
C LEU A 364 -12.57 2.14 -11.51
N ARG A 365 -13.31 2.57 -12.50
CA ARG A 365 -12.77 3.02 -13.79
C ARG A 365 -11.79 4.19 -13.62
N ARG A 366 -12.16 5.23 -12.86
CA ARG A 366 -11.27 6.36 -12.58
C ARG A 366 -10.03 5.95 -11.82
N THR A 367 -10.15 5.03 -10.87
CA THR A 367 -9.01 4.50 -10.12
C THR A 367 -8.05 3.74 -11.04
N ILE A 368 -8.57 2.89 -11.92
CA ILE A 368 -7.78 2.13 -12.89
C ILE A 368 -7.08 3.09 -13.87
N GLU A 369 -7.80 4.07 -14.43
CA GLU A 369 -7.24 5.06 -15.34
C GLU A 369 -6.10 5.85 -14.68
N SER A 370 -6.29 6.29 -13.43
CA SER A 370 -5.26 7.01 -12.65
C SER A 370 -4.03 6.16 -12.34
N LEU A 371 -4.20 4.86 -12.09
CA LEU A 371 -3.11 3.93 -11.78
C LEU A 371 -2.42 3.40 -13.04
N ALA A 372 -3.10 3.39 -14.19
CA ALA A 372 -2.55 2.91 -15.46
C ALA A 372 -1.43 3.82 -16.02
N GLU A 373 -1.37 5.09 -15.58
CA GLU A 373 -0.32 6.03 -15.93
C GLU A 373 1.05 5.71 -15.29
N GLY A 374 1.11 4.77 -14.35
CA GLY A 374 2.35 4.34 -13.68
C GLY A 374 3.14 3.29 -14.50
N ASP A 375 4.48 3.45 -14.58
CA ASP A 375 5.36 2.56 -15.34
C ASP A 375 5.71 1.24 -14.61
N ASN A 376 5.43 1.12 -13.30
CA ASN A 376 5.85 -0.02 -12.47
C ASN A 376 4.66 -0.90 -12.05
N PRO A 377 4.57 -2.17 -12.53
CA PRO A 377 3.49 -3.09 -12.17
C PRO A 377 3.39 -3.40 -10.66
N GLU A 378 4.51 -3.41 -9.94
CA GLU A 378 4.51 -3.70 -8.50
C GLU A 378 3.92 -2.53 -7.70
N GLU A 379 4.23 -1.28 -8.07
CA GLU A 379 3.61 -0.08 -7.49
C GLU A 379 2.10 -0.05 -7.79
N PHE A 380 1.69 -0.42 -8.99
CA PHE A 380 0.28 -0.56 -9.36
C PHE A 380 -0.46 -1.53 -8.43
N LEU A 381 0.13 -2.69 -8.14
CA LEU A 381 -0.46 -3.69 -7.24
C LEU A 381 -0.62 -3.14 -5.81
N GLU A 382 0.42 -2.48 -5.27
CA GLU A 382 0.38 -1.88 -3.92
C GLU A 382 -0.68 -0.78 -3.82
N HIS A 383 -0.74 0.10 -4.81
CA HIS A 383 -1.73 1.18 -4.83
C HIS A 383 -3.15 0.66 -4.96
N THR A 384 -3.36 -0.35 -5.81
CA THR A 384 -4.67 -1.00 -5.95
C THR A 384 -5.12 -1.62 -4.62
N LYS A 385 -4.22 -2.32 -3.91
CA LYS A 385 -4.52 -2.86 -2.58
C LYS A 385 -4.93 -1.76 -1.60
N LEU A 386 -4.19 -0.66 -1.54
CA LEU A 386 -4.50 0.46 -0.63
C LEU A 386 -5.87 1.09 -0.91
N GLU A 387 -6.20 1.31 -2.17
CA GLU A 387 -7.49 1.91 -2.55
C GLU A 387 -8.69 0.98 -2.28
N LEU A 388 -8.49 -0.34 -2.34
CA LEU A 388 -9.55 -1.33 -2.12
C LEU A 388 -9.99 -1.47 -0.65
N PHE A 389 -9.09 -1.20 0.33
CA PHE A 389 -9.29 -1.65 1.72
C PHE A 389 -9.99 -0.67 2.67
N GLN A 390 -10.27 0.60 2.30
CA GLN A 390 -10.61 1.60 3.32
C GLN A 390 -12.05 2.13 3.27
N ASP A 391 -12.66 2.24 4.46
CA ASP A 391 -13.83 3.11 4.70
C ASP A 391 -13.44 4.54 4.35
N GLN A 392 -14.39 5.33 3.82
CA GLN A 392 -14.10 6.70 3.40
C GLN A 392 -14.50 7.74 4.45
N VAL A 393 -13.78 8.85 4.44
CA VAL A 393 -14.14 10.10 5.09
C VAL A 393 -14.39 11.17 4.04
N PHE A 394 -15.37 12.02 4.29
CA PHE A 394 -15.78 13.09 3.40
C PHE A 394 -15.36 14.41 4.02
N CYS A 395 -14.49 15.14 3.34
CA CYS A 395 -13.99 16.45 3.76
C CYS A 395 -14.36 17.52 2.76
N PHE A 396 -14.40 18.76 3.17
CA PHE A 396 -14.78 19.87 2.32
C PHE A 396 -13.58 20.78 2.05
N THR A 397 -13.50 21.31 0.83
CA THR A 397 -12.64 22.47 0.57
C THR A 397 -13.33 23.74 1.10
N PRO A 398 -12.60 24.86 1.32
CA PRO A 398 -13.19 26.15 1.71
C PRO A 398 -14.25 26.69 0.70
N LYS A 399 -14.24 26.17 -0.53
CA LYS A 399 -15.23 26.48 -1.56
C LYS A 399 -16.47 25.55 -1.51
N GLY A 400 -16.56 24.67 -0.49
CA GLY A 400 -17.66 23.73 -0.34
C GLY A 400 -17.60 22.49 -1.24
N GLN A 401 -16.49 22.25 -1.96
CA GLN A 401 -16.35 21.04 -2.77
C GLN A 401 -16.08 19.84 -1.86
N LEU A 402 -16.84 18.78 -2.04
CA LEU A 402 -16.70 17.52 -1.31
C LEU A 402 -15.56 16.67 -1.88
N ILE A 403 -14.63 16.26 -1.03
CA ILE A 403 -13.53 15.37 -1.34
C ILE A 403 -13.67 14.09 -0.50
N ALA A 404 -13.79 12.97 -1.17
CA ALA A 404 -13.84 11.66 -0.55
C ALA A 404 -12.43 11.08 -0.43
N LEU A 405 -12.05 10.65 0.78
CA LEU A 405 -10.72 10.11 1.10
C LEU A 405 -10.85 8.80 1.88
N PRO A 406 -9.87 7.91 1.82
CA PRO A 406 -9.80 6.76 2.70
C PRO A 406 -9.77 7.18 4.18
N ARG A 407 -10.37 6.37 5.05
CA ARG A 407 -10.31 6.60 6.50
C ARG A 407 -8.87 6.53 6.99
N GLY A 408 -8.46 7.52 7.79
CA GLY A 408 -7.09 7.69 8.23
C GLY A 408 -6.27 8.61 7.33
N ALA A 409 -6.86 9.14 6.25
CA ALA A 409 -6.24 10.15 5.40
C ALA A 409 -5.84 11.40 6.18
N THR A 410 -4.80 12.04 5.71
CA THR A 410 -4.19 13.23 6.28
C THR A 410 -4.42 14.45 5.38
N PRO A 411 -4.14 15.68 5.82
CA PRO A 411 -4.15 16.86 4.97
C PRO A 411 -3.27 16.74 3.72
N ILE A 412 -2.20 15.93 3.76
CA ILE A 412 -1.36 15.66 2.60
C ILE A 412 -2.16 14.86 1.57
N ASP A 413 -2.86 13.79 1.99
CA ASP A 413 -3.74 13.02 1.11
C ASP A 413 -4.82 13.90 0.48
N PHE A 414 -5.42 14.79 1.29
CA PHE A 414 -6.42 15.76 0.81
C PHE A 414 -5.85 16.69 -0.25
N ALA A 415 -4.64 17.25 -0.02
CA ALA A 415 -3.98 18.13 -0.97
C ALA A 415 -3.77 17.47 -2.34
N TYR A 416 -3.27 16.22 -2.34
CA TYR A 416 -3.10 15.44 -3.58
C TYR A 416 -4.43 14.98 -4.19
N ALA A 417 -5.46 14.74 -3.39
CA ALA A 417 -6.78 14.41 -3.91
C ALA A 417 -7.38 15.58 -4.71
N VAL A 418 -7.19 16.81 -4.22
CA VAL A 418 -7.65 18.03 -4.92
C VAL A 418 -6.84 18.21 -6.21
N HIS A 419 -5.52 18.31 -6.13
CA HIS A 419 -4.64 18.45 -7.29
C HIS A 419 -3.18 18.14 -6.93
N THR A 420 -2.43 17.47 -7.83
CA THR A 420 -1.02 17.13 -7.61
C THR A 420 -0.17 18.34 -7.24
N ASN A 421 -0.34 19.47 -7.95
CA ASN A 421 0.38 20.71 -7.66
C ASN A 421 0.10 21.29 -6.25
N ILE A 422 -1.11 21.06 -5.72
CA ILE A 422 -1.45 21.49 -4.36
C ILE A 422 -0.73 20.60 -3.35
N GLY A 423 -0.64 19.30 -3.62
CA GLY A 423 0.12 18.35 -2.82
C GLY A 423 1.61 18.65 -2.80
N ASP A 424 2.21 18.84 -3.98
CA ASP A 424 3.65 19.11 -4.13
C ASP A 424 4.07 20.42 -3.43
N THR A 425 3.21 21.42 -3.38
CA THR A 425 3.46 22.74 -2.76
C THR A 425 2.94 22.88 -1.34
N CYS A 426 2.39 21.80 -0.73
CA CYS A 426 1.83 21.82 0.61
C CYS A 426 2.92 22.05 1.67
N VAL A 427 2.71 23.01 2.57
CA VAL A 427 3.59 23.30 3.72
C VAL A 427 2.85 23.25 5.05
N GLY A 428 1.52 23.27 5.03
CA GLY A 428 0.68 23.26 6.22
C GLY A 428 -0.79 23.10 5.86
N ALA A 429 -1.64 22.91 6.86
CA ALA A 429 -3.08 22.83 6.69
C ALA A 429 -3.83 23.49 7.84
N LYS A 430 -5.01 24.03 7.52
CA LYS A 430 -6.01 24.39 8.53
C LYS A 430 -7.18 23.40 8.43
N ILE A 431 -7.58 22.87 9.56
CA ILE A 431 -8.75 22.00 9.68
C ILE A 431 -9.77 22.76 10.52
N ASN A 432 -10.96 22.99 9.96
CA ASN A 432 -12.04 23.76 10.62
C ASN A 432 -11.53 25.14 11.12
N GLY A 433 -10.74 25.83 10.29
CA GLY A 433 -10.18 27.15 10.59
C GLY A 433 -8.95 27.17 11.53
N ARG A 434 -8.48 26.03 12.05
CA ARG A 434 -7.33 25.92 12.96
C ARG A 434 -6.14 25.29 12.25
N ILE A 435 -4.94 25.85 12.44
CA ILE A 435 -3.70 25.24 11.93
C ILE A 435 -3.45 23.95 12.67
N MET A 436 -3.32 22.85 11.93
CA MET A 436 -3.10 21.50 12.45
C MET A 436 -1.89 20.84 11.78
N PRO A 437 -1.20 19.92 12.48
CA PRO A 437 -0.10 19.15 11.90
C PRO A 437 -0.55 18.36 10.67
N LEU A 438 0.33 18.25 9.66
CA LEU A 438 0.04 17.49 8.43
C LEU A 438 -0.18 15.99 8.64
N VAL A 439 0.20 15.45 9.79
CA VAL A 439 -0.04 14.05 10.21
C VAL A 439 -1.41 13.83 10.85
N THR A 440 -2.21 14.89 11.06
CA THR A 440 -3.54 14.81 11.67
C THR A 440 -4.47 13.98 10.79
N ARG A 441 -5.18 13.02 11.38
CA ARG A 441 -6.18 12.22 10.66
C ARG A 441 -7.47 13.01 10.49
N LEU A 442 -7.97 13.04 9.25
CA LEU A 442 -9.21 13.72 8.89
C LEU A 442 -10.44 12.92 9.30
N ASN A 443 -11.52 13.64 9.64
CA ASN A 443 -12.81 13.10 10.00
C ASN A 443 -13.89 13.55 9.01
N ASN A 444 -15.05 12.87 9.03
CA ASN A 444 -16.20 13.28 8.24
C ASN A 444 -16.65 14.69 8.62
N GLY A 445 -16.85 15.54 7.62
CA GLY A 445 -17.31 16.91 7.79
C GLY A 445 -16.22 17.94 7.99
N ASP A 446 -14.94 17.53 8.09
CA ASP A 446 -13.83 18.47 8.23
C ASP A 446 -13.70 19.38 6.99
N GLU A 447 -13.60 20.68 7.21
CA GLU A 447 -13.20 21.67 6.20
C GLU A 447 -11.67 21.79 6.23
N VAL A 448 -11.02 21.56 5.08
CA VAL A 448 -9.56 21.50 4.98
C VAL A 448 -9.06 22.56 4.00
N GLU A 449 -8.28 23.51 4.52
CA GLU A 449 -7.56 24.53 3.76
C GLU A 449 -6.07 24.20 3.71
N ILE A 450 -5.48 24.06 2.50
CA ILE A 450 -4.06 23.75 2.33
C ILE A 450 -3.25 25.02 2.18
N ILE A 451 -2.22 25.18 3.03
CA ILE A 451 -1.24 26.26 2.96
C ILE A 451 -0.12 25.81 2.02
N ARG A 452 0.23 26.66 1.05
CA ARG A 452 1.16 26.32 -0.04
C ARG A 452 2.38 27.24 -0.08
N SER A 453 3.52 26.67 -0.51
CA SER A 453 4.74 27.43 -0.84
C SER A 453 5.30 26.94 -2.18
N GLY A 454 5.64 27.86 -3.08
CA GLY A 454 6.18 27.53 -4.41
C GLY A 454 7.61 26.95 -4.39
N ILE A 455 8.29 27.00 -3.24
CA ILE A 455 9.67 26.51 -3.07
C ILE A 455 9.65 25.06 -2.51
N GLN A 456 8.50 24.61 -2.00
CA GLN A 456 8.39 23.30 -1.36
C GLN A 456 8.56 22.15 -2.35
N VAL A 457 9.32 21.15 -1.93
CA VAL A 457 9.39 19.81 -2.54
C VAL A 457 8.92 18.80 -1.49
N PRO A 458 8.05 17.85 -1.82
CA PRO A 458 7.56 16.87 -0.86
C PRO A 458 8.72 16.08 -0.23
N PRO A 459 8.85 16.05 1.11
CA PRO A 459 9.85 15.23 1.78
C PRO A 459 9.58 13.74 1.56
N PRO A 460 10.60 12.90 1.38
CA PRO A 460 10.43 11.44 1.25
C PRO A 460 9.66 10.79 2.42
N ALA A 461 9.82 11.32 3.63
CA ALA A 461 9.13 10.85 4.83
C ALA A 461 7.58 10.94 4.74
N TRP A 462 7.04 11.78 3.85
CA TRP A 462 5.59 11.86 3.66
C TRP A 462 5.00 10.57 3.06
N GLU A 463 5.81 9.77 2.38
CA GLU A 463 5.37 8.50 1.82
C GLU A 463 4.85 7.52 2.89
N GLU A 464 5.43 7.56 4.09
CA GLU A 464 5.01 6.72 5.23
C GLU A 464 3.75 7.28 5.93
N ILE A 465 3.49 8.59 5.79
CA ILE A 465 2.38 9.28 6.44
C ILE A 465 1.08 9.11 5.65
N VAL A 466 1.17 9.20 4.33
CA VAL A 466 0.00 9.17 3.45
C VAL A 466 -0.58 7.78 3.29
N VAL A 467 -1.90 7.71 3.15
CA VAL A 467 -2.64 6.45 2.99
C VAL A 467 -3.19 6.25 1.58
N THR A 468 -3.21 7.32 0.73
CA THR A 468 -3.71 7.20 -0.65
C THR A 468 -2.61 6.81 -1.62
N GLY A 469 -2.92 5.91 -2.55
CA GLY A 469 -2.01 5.53 -3.64
C GLY A 469 -1.60 6.72 -4.51
N LYS A 470 -2.55 7.64 -4.80
CA LYS A 470 -2.30 8.86 -5.56
C LYS A 470 -1.25 9.76 -4.91
N ALA A 471 -1.35 10.01 -3.59
CA ALA A 471 -0.38 10.82 -2.86
C ALA A 471 0.99 10.14 -2.85
N ARG A 472 1.06 8.84 -2.56
CA ARG A 472 2.30 8.06 -2.56
C ARG A 472 3.02 8.12 -3.91
N ALA A 473 2.31 7.84 -5.00
CA ALA A 473 2.87 7.90 -6.35
C ALA A 473 3.40 9.30 -6.70
N ALA A 474 2.64 10.35 -6.35
CA ALA A 474 3.04 11.73 -6.61
C ALA A 474 4.29 12.12 -5.79
N ILE A 475 4.34 11.79 -4.50
CA ILE A 475 5.50 12.04 -3.63
C ILE A 475 6.74 11.32 -4.18
N ARG A 476 6.66 10.03 -4.50
CA ARG A 476 7.76 9.27 -5.11
C ARG A 476 8.25 9.93 -6.40
N ARG A 477 7.33 10.35 -7.27
CA ARG A 477 7.67 11.02 -8.53
C ARG A 477 8.39 12.34 -8.29
N ALA A 478 7.85 13.19 -7.41
CA ALA A 478 8.45 14.47 -7.06
C ALA A 478 9.84 14.31 -6.41
N THR A 479 9.98 13.34 -5.49
CA THR A 479 11.25 13.01 -4.83
C THR A 479 12.28 12.50 -5.84
N ARG A 480 11.90 11.56 -6.73
CA ARG A 480 12.79 11.08 -7.81
C ARG A 480 13.21 12.21 -8.74
N ALA A 481 12.28 13.10 -9.11
CA ALA A 481 12.58 14.27 -9.95
C ALA A 481 13.56 15.25 -9.28
N ALA A 482 13.39 15.51 -7.97
CA ALA A 482 14.28 16.36 -7.20
C ALA A 482 15.69 15.75 -7.07
N ILE A 483 15.77 14.46 -6.72
CA ILE A 483 17.03 13.70 -6.66
C ILE A 483 17.71 13.69 -8.04
N ARG A 484 16.95 13.40 -9.10
CA ARG A 484 17.45 13.43 -10.47
C ARG A 484 18.05 14.78 -10.83
N LYS A 485 17.34 15.89 -10.53
CA LYS A 485 17.82 17.24 -10.81
C LYS A 485 19.11 17.56 -10.05
N GLN A 486 19.21 17.14 -8.79
CA GLN A 486 20.40 17.31 -7.96
C GLN A 486 21.60 16.58 -8.55
N TYR A 487 21.43 15.30 -8.86
CA TYR A 487 22.53 14.47 -9.38
C TYR A 487 22.85 14.70 -10.86
N ALA A 488 21.90 15.18 -11.66
CA ALA A 488 22.15 15.52 -13.05
C ALA A 488 23.18 16.66 -13.19
N GLY A 489 23.14 17.67 -12.32
CA GLY A 489 24.12 18.75 -12.29
C GLY A 489 25.53 18.25 -11.97
N LEU A 490 25.67 17.32 -11.02
CA LEU A 490 26.95 16.71 -10.67
C LEU A 490 27.46 15.78 -11.78
N GLY A 491 26.59 14.90 -12.30
CA GLY A 491 26.94 13.98 -13.38
C GLY A 491 27.36 14.69 -14.65
N TYR A 492 26.71 15.79 -14.99
CA TYR A 492 27.11 16.61 -16.14
C TYR A 492 28.55 17.12 -16.00
N ARG A 493 28.93 17.67 -14.85
CA ARG A 493 30.28 18.14 -14.58
C ARG A 493 31.33 17.03 -14.63
N ILE A 494 30.98 15.84 -14.08
CA ILE A 494 31.85 14.67 -14.14
C ILE A 494 32.10 14.25 -15.58
N LEU A 495 31.03 14.15 -16.39
CA LEU A 495 31.14 13.80 -17.82
C LEU A 495 31.91 14.83 -18.63
N GLU A 496 31.61 16.12 -18.45
CA GLU A 496 32.31 17.22 -19.10
C GLU A 496 33.82 17.12 -18.87
N ARG A 497 34.25 17.00 -17.60
CA ARG A 497 35.68 16.82 -17.26
C ARG A 497 36.30 15.55 -17.78
N THR A 498 35.56 14.43 -17.79
CA THR A 498 36.07 13.16 -18.31
C THR A 498 36.30 13.25 -19.80
N PHE A 499 35.39 13.85 -20.54
CA PHE A 499 35.50 14.04 -21.97
C PHE A 499 36.60 15.06 -22.33
N GLU A 500 36.73 16.15 -21.60
CA GLU A 500 37.83 17.12 -21.74
C GLU A 500 39.20 16.46 -21.57
N ARG A 501 39.37 15.63 -20.51
CA ARG A 501 40.59 14.86 -20.28
C ARG A 501 40.94 13.89 -21.44
N ALA A 502 39.93 13.41 -22.15
CA ALA A 502 40.08 12.59 -23.33
C ALA A 502 40.24 13.41 -24.64
N GLY A 503 40.32 14.73 -24.56
CA GLY A 503 40.41 15.64 -25.70
C GLY A 503 39.14 15.67 -26.56
N LYS A 504 37.98 15.38 -25.95
CA LYS A 504 36.64 15.36 -26.57
C LYS A 504 35.72 16.37 -25.90
N THR A 505 34.70 16.83 -26.63
CA THR A 505 33.65 17.67 -26.08
C THR A 505 32.44 16.83 -25.69
N PHE A 506 31.93 17.03 -24.50
CA PHE A 506 30.69 16.40 -24.04
C PHE A 506 29.45 17.13 -24.58
N SER A 507 28.49 16.43 -25.12
CA SER A 507 27.17 16.96 -25.45
C SER A 507 26.07 15.96 -25.07
N ARG A 508 24.90 16.46 -24.63
CA ARG A 508 23.73 15.61 -24.33
C ARG A 508 23.26 14.80 -25.53
N GLU A 509 23.45 15.35 -26.71
CA GLU A 509 23.05 14.69 -27.96
C GLU A 509 23.91 13.45 -28.29
N ALA A 510 25.18 13.48 -27.89
CA ALA A 510 26.08 12.32 -28.07
C ALA A 510 25.65 11.09 -27.24
N LEU A 511 24.88 11.28 -26.18
CA LEU A 511 24.35 10.16 -25.35
C LEU A 511 23.17 9.45 -26.00
N LYS A 512 22.31 10.15 -26.76
CA LYS A 512 21.07 9.59 -27.32
C LYS A 512 21.26 8.23 -28.04
N PRO A 513 22.22 8.07 -28.94
CA PRO A 513 22.38 6.81 -29.67
C PRO A 513 22.93 5.65 -28.81
N VAL A 514 23.51 5.94 -27.65
CA VAL A 514 24.19 4.95 -26.80
C VAL A 514 23.41 4.58 -25.54
N LEU A 515 22.23 5.18 -25.31
CA LEU A 515 21.40 4.95 -24.12
C LEU A 515 21.08 3.47 -23.87
N HIS A 516 20.77 2.73 -24.94
CA HIS A 516 20.49 1.29 -24.86
C HIS A 516 21.68 0.48 -24.37
N ARG A 517 22.92 0.89 -24.75
CA ARG A 517 24.16 0.24 -24.29
C ARG A 517 24.47 0.52 -22.83
N LEU A 518 23.99 1.68 -22.32
CA LEU A 518 24.14 2.11 -20.93
C LEU A 518 22.99 1.63 -20.05
N ALA A 519 22.03 0.88 -20.59
CA ALA A 519 20.82 0.40 -19.91
C ALA A 519 20.01 1.57 -19.27
N GLN A 520 20.00 2.75 -19.93
CA GLN A 520 19.29 3.94 -19.45
C GLN A 520 18.13 4.32 -20.38
N LYS A 521 17.05 4.85 -19.79
CA LYS A 521 15.83 5.21 -20.55
C LYS A 521 15.96 6.53 -21.29
N ASP A 522 16.61 7.51 -20.67
CA ASP A 522 16.82 8.83 -21.26
C ASP A 522 18.20 9.43 -20.88
N VAL A 523 18.53 10.56 -21.52
CA VAL A 523 19.82 11.25 -21.34
C VAL A 523 20.01 11.78 -19.92
N GLU A 524 18.97 12.34 -19.31
CA GLU A 524 19.05 12.90 -17.98
C GLU A 524 19.20 11.79 -16.90
N ASP A 525 18.59 10.62 -17.13
CA ASP A 525 18.78 9.45 -16.26
C ASP A 525 20.21 8.94 -16.34
N ALA A 526 20.81 8.88 -17.54
CA ALA A 526 22.21 8.52 -17.72
C ALA A 526 23.15 9.48 -16.99
N ILE A 527 22.94 10.79 -17.13
CA ILE A 527 23.73 11.82 -16.46
C ILE A 527 23.56 11.73 -14.94
N ALA A 528 22.32 11.58 -14.44
CA ALA A 528 22.05 11.43 -13.01
C ALA A 528 22.67 10.15 -12.43
N ALA A 529 22.69 9.02 -13.19
CA ALA A 529 23.32 7.77 -12.79
C ALA A 529 24.84 7.94 -12.61
N VAL A 530 25.49 8.73 -13.50
CA VAL A 530 26.90 9.09 -13.31
C VAL A 530 27.07 9.93 -12.04
N GLY A 531 26.19 10.91 -11.81
CA GLY A 531 26.21 11.72 -10.60
C GLY A 531 26.01 10.94 -9.29
N ARG A 532 25.26 9.83 -9.34
CA ARG A 532 25.08 8.90 -8.20
C ARG A 532 26.22 7.88 -8.06
N GLY A 533 27.14 7.81 -9.03
CA GLY A 533 28.21 6.79 -9.08
C GLY A 533 27.75 5.39 -9.49
N GLU A 534 26.52 5.24 -9.98
CA GLU A 534 25.96 3.97 -10.48
C GLU A 534 26.50 3.62 -11.88
N LEU A 535 26.86 4.64 -12.64
CA LEU A 535 27.43 4.54 -13.98
C LEU A 535 28.77 5.26 -14.01
N SER A 536 29.84 4.56 -14.45
CA SER A 536 31.16 5.19 -14.54
C SER A 536 31.24 6.18 -15.72
N SER A 537 31.82 7.34 -15.50
CA SER A 537 32.05 8.34 -16.55
C SER A 537 32.91 7.80 -17.69
N LEU A 538 33.89 6.91 -17.40
CA LEU A 538 34.71 6.24 -18.39
C LEU A 538 33.91 5.25 -19.26
N ASP A 539 32.94 4.55 -18.70
CA ASP A 539 32.08 3.64 -19.46
C ASP A 539 31.16 4.42 -20.39
N VAL A 540 30.70 5.59 -19.98
CA VAL A 540 29.97 6.52 -20.86
C VAL A 540 30.86 7.01 -22.00
N LEU A 541 32.10 7.41 -21.70
CA LEU A 541 33.07 7.83 -22.72
C LEU A 541 33.34 6.72 -23.74
N ARG A 542 33.55 5.48 -23.29
CA ARG A 542 33.74 4.32 -24.16
C ARG A 542 32.52 3.96 -24.97
N ALA A 543 31.33 4.17 -24.42
CA ALA A 543 30.09 3.94 -25.15
C ALA A 543 29.90 4.94 -26.29
N VAL A 544 30.28 6.22 -26.08
CA VAL A 544 30.18 7.28 -27.08
C VAL A 544 31.34 7.21 -28.07
N PHE A 545 32.55 6.91 -27.63
CA PHE A 545 33.77 6.78 -28.44
C PHE A 545 34.41 5.40 -28.25
N PRO A 546 33.96 4.37 -29.00
CA PRO A 546 34.49 3.00 -28.87
C PRO A 546 35.97 2.83 -29.14
N ASP A 547 36.54 3.72 -30.00
CA ASP A 547 37.94 3.68 -30.42
C ASP A 547 38.89 4.39 -29.43
N HIS A 548 38.35 4.95 -28.32
CA HIS A 548 39.18 5.62 -27.32
C HIS A 548 39.95 4.58 -26.51
N GLN A 549 41.28 4.47 -26.74
CA GLN A 549 42.19 3.70 -25.88
C GLN A 549 42.63 4.57 -24.73
N ASP A 550 42.34 4.13 -23.50
CA ASP A 550 42.92 4.72 -22.28
C ASP A 550 44.43 4.58 -22.36
N GLU A 551 45.14 5.64 -22.62
CA GLU A 551 46.55 5.72 -22.26
C GLU A 551 46.64 5.65 -20.73
N ARG A 552 46.73 4.42 -20.20
CA ARG A 552 47.15 4.18 -18.82
C ARG A 552 48.59 4.64 -18.74
N VAL A 553 48.79 5.88 -18.33
CA VAL A 553 50.08 6.33 -17.83
C VAL A 553 50.29 5.51 -16.51
N THR A 554 50.93 4.37 -16.64
CA THR A 554 51.53 3.68 -15.50
C THR A 554 52.74 4.52 -15.09
N VAL A 555 52.47 5.56 -14.28
CA VAL A 555 53.52 6.23 -13.55
C VAL A 555 54.07 5.21 -12.54
N LYS A 556 55.20 4.61 -12.86
CA LYS A 556 56.01 3.88 -11.85
C LYS A 556 56.37 4.89 -10.77
N PRO A 557 56.08 4.63 -9.50
CA PRO A 557 56.51 5.51 -8.44
C PRO A 557 58.03 5.61 -8.46
N SER A 558 58.58 6.82 -8.64
CA SER A 558 59.96 7.08 -8.41
C SER A 558 60.23 7.00 -6.93
N ALA A 559 61.29 6.33 -6.52
CA ALA A 559 61.60 6.04 -5.08
C ALA A 559 62.06 7.27 -4.30
N ASP A 560 62.05 8.48 -4.90
CA ASP A 560 62.69 9.66 -4.30
C ASP A 560 61.72 10.82 -3.92
N ASP A 561 60.42 10.73 -4.17
CA ASP A 561 59.47 11.75 -3.74
C ASP A 561 58.85 11.34 -2.39
N GLY A 562 59.38 11.91 -1.31
CA GLY A 562 58.87 11.75 0.08
C GLY A 562 57.45 12.35 0.33
N TRP A 563 56.65 12.53 -0.72
CA TRP A 563 55.28 13.01 -0.68
C TRP A 563 54.31 11.84 -0.99
N PHE A 564 53.50 11.48 -0.02
CA PHE A 564 52.49 10.45 -0.15
C PHE A 564 51.53 10.79 -1.29
N ASN A 565 51.51 9.95 -2.30
CA ASN A 565 50.52 10.07 -3.38
C ASN A 565 49.16 9.57 -2.87
N MET A 566 48.25 10.50 -2.52
CA MET A 566 46.94 10.20 -1.97
C MET A 566 46.06 9.32 -2.89
N ARG A 567 46.41 9.12 -4.15
CA ARG A 567 45.69 8.22 -5.08
C ARG A 567 45.85 6.72 -4.75
N SER A 568 46.86 6.35 -3.95
CA SER A 568 47.11 4.96 -3.54
C SER A 568 46.69 4.65 -2.10
N ALA A 569 46.12 5.59 -1.37
CA ALA A 569 45.83 5.50 0.07
C ALA A 569 44.44 4.89 0.37
N ALA A 570 43.84 4.10 -0.54
CA ALA A 570 42.61 3.38 -0.25
C ALA A 570 42.84 2.40 0.96
N GLY A 571 42.13 2.66 2.06
CA GLY A 571 42.19 1.87 3.28
C GLY A 571 43.17 2.37 4.36
N MET A 572 43.85 3.51 4.21
CA MET A 572 44.68 4.08 5.26
C MET A 572 43.83 4.89 6.25
N ILE A 573 44.02 4.63 7.54
CA ILE A 573 43.47 5.43 8.64
C ILE A 573 44.55 6.39 9.09
N PHE A 574 44.31 7.70 8.93
CA PHE A 574 45.18 8.77 9.39
C PHE A 574 44.74 9.20 10.79
N LYS A 575 45.58 8.90 11.82
CA LYS A 575 45.45 9.53 13.13
C LYS A 575 46.25 10.83 13.11
N LEU A 576 45.61 11.97 13.37
CA LEU A 576 46.32 13.19 13.65
C LEU A 576 47.19 13.01 14.93
N PRO A 577 48.39 13.58 14.98
CA PRO A 577 49.23 13.46 16.19
C PRO A 577 48.48 14.00 17.41
N GLU A 578 48.38 13.18 18.45
CA GLU A 578 47.85 13.62 19.74
C GLU A 578 48.61 14.88 20.19
N ARG A 579 47.83 15.90 20.61
CA ARG A 579 48.39 17.09 21.27
C ARG A 579 49.34 16.60 22.39
N SER A 580 50.47 17.26 22.48
CA SER A 580 51.57 16.86 23.34
C SER A 580 51.12 16.44 24.76
N LYS A 581 51.74 15.43 25.31
CA LYS A 581 51.44 14.85 26.64
C LYS A 581 51.41 15.88 27.79
N GLU A 582 51.91 17.09 27.57
CA GLU A 582 51.92 18.20 28.53
C GLU A 582 50.55 18.89 28.70
N MET A 583 49.68 18.85 27.69
CA MET A 583 48.30 19.36 27.83
C MET A 583 47.34 18.34 28.43
N ALA A 584 47.60 17.02 28.21
CA ALA A 584 46.85 15.95 28.84
C ALA A 584 47.12 15.81 30.35
N ALA A 585 48.28 16.31 30.86
CA ALA A 585 48.57 16.30 32.27
C ALA A 585 47.91 17.47 33.04
N ALA A 586 47.53 18.53 32.37
CA ALA A 586 46.80 19.63 32.97
C ALA A 586 45.31 19.36 33.16
N GLU A 587 44.74 18.50 32.33
CA GLU A 587 43.30 18.09 32.41
C GLU A 587 43.01 17.00 33.46
N GLN A 588 44.07 16.35 34.02
CA GLN A 588 43.92 15.31 35.07
C GLN A 588 43.88 15.88 36.52
N ALA A 589 43.91 17.20 36.68
CA ALA A 589 43.95 17.85 38.02
C ALA A 589 42.59 18.39 38.50
N GLU A 590 41.55 18.31 37.69
CA GLU A 590 40.17 18.70 38.11
C GLU A 590 39.38 17.41 38.40
N GLY A 591 38.68 17.39 39.55
CA GLY A 591 37.91 16.24 40.07
C GLY A 591 36.84 15.73 39.09
N PRO A 592 36.11 14.67 39.42
CA PRO A 592 35.20 14.03 38.47
C PRO A 592 34.20 15.06 37.92
N GLU A 593 34.37 15.40 36.64
CA GLU A 593 33.41 16.25 35.92
C GLU A 593 32.02 15.61 36.03
N ALA A 594 31.04 16.37 36.48
CA ALA A 594 29.66 15.95 36.52
C ALA A 594 29.23 15.57 35.08
N LEU A 595 28.83 14.33 34.87
CA LEU A 595 28.35 13.87 33.57
C LEU A 595 27.03 14.59 33.24
N PRO A 596 26.91 15.22 32.06
CA PRO A 596 25.72 16.01 31.69
C PRO A 596 24.52 15.14 31.32
N ILE A 597 24.19 14.15 32.16
CA ILE A 597 23.13 13.17 31.93
C ILE A 597 22.29 12.99 33.20
N ARG A 598 20.96 13.22 33.07
CA ARG A 598 19.98 12.93 34.11
C ARG A 598 19.35 11.54 33.92
N GLY A 599 19.00 10.87 35.03
CA GLY A 599 18.35 9.55 35.02
C GLY A 599 19.26 8.41 35.44
N LEU A 600 20.51 8.70 35.83
CA LEU A 600 21.45 7.72 36.38
C LEU A 600 21.34 7.69 37.92
N SER A 601 21.15 6.51 38.48
CA SER A 601 21.18 6.28 39.93
C SER A 601 22.30 5.31 40.26
N GLY A 602 23.32 5.78 41.05
CA GLY A 602 24.45 4.95 41.52
C GLY A 602 25.83 5.36 40.95
N ASN A 603 26.90 4.71 41.45
CA ASN A 603 28.30 4.93 41.04
C ASN A 603 28.71 4.09 39.82
N ALA A 604 27.83 3.85 38.84
CA ALA A 604 28.20 3.08 37.66
C ALA A 604 29.03 3.93 36.69
N GLU A 605 30.13 3.34 36.16
CA GLU A 605 30.90 3.99 35.10
C GLU A 605 30.04 4.20 33.87
N VAL A 606 30.10 5.39 33.25
CA VAL A 606 29.34 5.75 32.08
C VAL A 606 30.24 5.91 30.87
N HIS A 607 29.91 5.20 29.81
CA HIS A 607 30.62 5.24 28.54
C HIS A 607 29.71 5.73 27.43
N PHE A 608 30.27 6.40 26.43
CA PHE A 608 29.56 6.78 25.23
C PHE A 608 29.84 5.77 24.11
N SER A 609 28.83 5.50 23.29
CA SER A 609 28.97 4.69 22.08
C SER A 609 30.11 5.21 21.20
N PRO A 610 30.90 4.35 20.55
CA PRO A 610 32.02 4.75 19.67
C PRO A 610 31.60 5.68 18.53
N ALA A 611 30.38 5.56 18.03
CA ALA A 611 29.81 6.43 17.00
C ALA A 611 29.28 7.77 17.54
N GLY A 612 29.29 7.95 18.84
CA GLY A 612 28.99 9.16 19.56
C GLY A 612 27.49 9.44 19.74
N ALA A 613 27.15 9.86 20.96
CA ALA A 613 25.91 10.55 21.25
C ALA A 613 26.29 12.00 21.56
N VAL A 614 25.54 12.96 21.00
CA VAL A 614 25.84 14.39 21.20
C VAL A 614 24.67 15.09 21.90
N PRO A 615 24.91 16.14 22.69
CA PRO A 615 23.85 16.92 23.31
C PRO A 615 22.80 17.37 22.29
N GLY A 616 21.54 17.07 22.58
CA GLY A 616 20.42 17.29 21.65
C GLY A 616 19.93 16.02 20.94
N ASP A 617 20.70 14.93 20.96
CA ASP A 617 20.20 13.61 20.56
C ASP A 617 19.20 13.06 21.60
N ARG A 618 18.24 12.29 21.15
CA ARG A 618 17.50 11.41 22.04
C ARG A 618 18.36 10.20 22.37
N ILE A 619 18.66 10.00 23.66
CA ILE A 619 19.62 8.99 24.14
C ILE A 619 18.95 7.93 25.01
N VAL A 620 19.58 6.78 25.09
CA VAL A 620 19.21 5.65 25.95
C VAL A 620 20.47 5.03 26.52
N GLY A 621 20.42 4.60 27.78
CA GLY A 621 21.48 3.87 28.44
C GLY A 621 21.25 2.35 28.35
N ILE A 622 22.30 1.60 28.06
CA ILE A 622 22.28 0.13 28.15
C ILE A 622 23.24 -0.28 29.26
N MET A 623 22.73 -1.03 30.26
CA MET A 623 23.50 -1.54 31.34
C MET A 623 24.30 -2.79 30.91
N ASP A 624 25.61 -2.76 31.06
CA ASP A 624 26.48 -3.89 30.87
C ASP A 624 27.07 -4.31 32.24
N LYS A 625 26.99 -5.60 32.55
CA LYS A 625 27.44 -6.13 33.87
C LYS A 625 28.94 -5.91 34.16
N ASP A 626 29.74 -5.81 33.09
CA ASP A 626 31.21 -5.73 33.19
C ASP A 626 31.76 -4.34 32.86
N LYS A 627 30.97 -3.47 32.18
CA LYS A 627 31.43 -2.17 31.64
C LYS A 627 30.66 -0.97 32.16
N GLY A 628 29.67 -1.17 33.03
CA GLY A 628 28.81 -0.07 33.49
C GLY A 628 27.71 0.28 32.49
N ILE A 629 27.40 1.56 32.32
CA ILE A 629 26.29 2.03 31.46
C ILE A 629 26.87 2.64 30.19
N THR A 630 26.44 2.12 29.03
CA THR A 630 26.82 2.69 27.75
C THR A 630 25.67 3.51 27.17
N ILE A 631 25.93 4.75 26.81
CA ILE A 631 24.95 5.71 26.23
C ILE A 631 24.96 5.59 24.72
N TYR A 632 23.80 5.35 24.16
CA TYR A 632 23.57 5.28 22.71
C TYR A 632 22.56 6.33 22.26
N PRO A 633 22.72 6.94 21.07
CA PRO A 633 21.63 7.63 20.43
C PRO A 633 20.54 6.61 20.05
N ILE A 634 19.27 6.98 20.19
CA ILE A 634 18.13 6.05 19.95
C ILE A 634 18.09 5.52 18.52
N GLN A 635 18.76 6.19 17.58
CA GLN A 635 18.86 5.82 16.18
C GLN A 635 19.97 4.79 15.90
N SER A 636 20.73 4.38 16.92
CA SER A 636 21.83 3.42 16.75
C SER A 636 21.30 2.02 16.39
N PRO A 637 21.76 1.41 15.28
CA PRO A 637 21.38 0.04 14.90
C PRO A 637 21.81 -1.00 15.92
N ILE A 638 22.83 -0.70 16.73
CA ILE A 638 23.35 -1.60 17.77
C ILE A 638 22.28 -1.92 18.82
N LEU A 639 21.31 -1.01 19.03
CA LEU A 639 20.24 -1.20 20.01
C LEU A 639 19.34 -2.41 19.68
N GLN A 640 19.22 -2.80 18.40
CA GLN A 640 18.48 -3.99 17.99
C GLN A 640 18.99 -5.28 18.64
N LYS A 641 20.27 -5.31 19.05
CA LYS A 641 20.87 -6.46 19.74
C LYS A 641 20.34 -6.64 21.17
N PHE A 642 19.71 -5.61 21.72
CA PHE A 642 19.22 -5.58 23.10
C PHE A 642 17.68 -5.57 23.17
N ASP A 643 16.97 -5.73 22.04
CA ASP A 643 15.51 -5.72 21.98
C ASP A 643 14.86 -6.83 22.82
N GLU A 644 15.55 -7.96 22.98
CA GLU A 644 15.09 -9.11 23.76
C GLU A 644 15.47 -9.02 25.25
N GLU A 645 16.21 -7.98 25.67
CA GLU A 645 16.73 -7.79 27.04
C GLU A 645 16.25 -6.45 27.64
N PRO A 646 14.94 -6.26 27.88
CA PRO A 646 14.37 -4.97 28.31
C PRO A 646 14.88 -4.50 29.68
N GLU A 647 15.35 -5.41 30.54
CA GLU A 647 15.91 -5.12 31.85
C GLU A 647 17.26 -4.39 31.82
N ARG A 648 17.91 -4.35 30.66
CA ARG A 648 19.18 -3.63 30.46
C ARG A 648 18.98 -2.18 30.04
N TRP A 649 17.80 -1.79 29.67
CA TRP A 649 17.49 -0.45 29.18
C TRP A 649 17.28 0.54 30.30
N ILE A 650 17.91 1.71 30.18
CA ILE A 650 17.80 2.81 31.14
C ILE A 650 17.35 4.08 30.41
N ASP A 651 16.28 4.72 30.88
CA ASP A 651 15.86 6.03 30.34
C ASP A 651 16.77 7.12 30.89
N VAL A 652 17.50 7.77 30.00
CA VAL A 652 18.46 8.82 30.31
C VAL A 652 18.20 10.05 29.43
N ARG A 653 18.54 11.23 29.96
CA ARG A 653 18.37 12.50 29.24
C ARG A 653 19.63 13.35 29.41
N TRP A 654 19.88 14.19 28.39
CA TRP A 654 20.91 15.24 28.50
C TRP A 654 20.52 16.27 29.54
N ASP A 655 21.49 16.68 30.37
CA ASP A 655 21.42 17.90 31.18
C ASP A 655 22.11 19.02 30.40
N LEU A 656 21.31 19.81 29.69
CA LEU A 656 21.83 20.82 28.79
C LEU A 656 22.51 22.00 29.52
N ASP A 657 22.23 22.16 30.82
CA ASP A 657 22.82 23.23 31.63
C ASP A 657 24.27 22.90 32.04
N GLU A 658 24.61 21.63 32.14
CA GLU A 658 25.97 21.15 32.46
C GLU A 658 26.78 20.73 31.22
N ALA A 659 26.15 20.53 30.06
CA ALA A 659 26.82 20.07 28.84
C ALA A 659 27.71 21.11 28.14
N ASN A 660 27.73 22.37 28.59
CA ASN A 660 28.33 23.47 27.85
C ASN A 660 29.87 23.52 27.82
N ASN A 661 30.57 22.61 28.53
CA ASN A 661 32.03 22.67 28.64
C ASN A 661 32.78 21.49 27.99
N SER A 662 32.08 20.51 27.40
CA SER A 662 32.72 19.33 26.82
C SER A 662 32.35 19.14 25.35
N ARG A 663 33.32 18.70 24.53
CA ARG A 663 33.06 18.29 23.16
C ARG A 663 32.75 16.80 23.08
N PHE A 664 31.81 16.42 22.23
CA PHE A 664 31.31 15.07 22.07
C PHE A 664 31.67 14.50 20.70
N MET A 665 31.90 13.20 20.65
CA MET A 665 32.25 12.51 19.41
C MET A 665 31.02 12.34 18.52
N ALA A 666 31.17 12.60 17.22
CA ALA A 666 30.21 12.29 16.19
C ALA A 666 30.93 11.73 14.96
N ARG A 667 30.35 10.73 14.31
CA ARG A 667 30.90 10.16 13.08
C ARG A 667 30.04 10.53 11.90
N ILE A 668 30.69 11.03 10.83
CA ILE A 668 30.01 11.32 9.55
C ILE A 668 30.72 10.61 8.40
N ALA A 669 29.94 10.20 7.38
CA ALA A 669 30.45 9.77 6.09
C ALA A 669 30.12 10.80 5.03
N VAL A 670 31.10 11.18 4.24
CA VAL A 670 31.01 12.14 3.17
C VAL A 670 31.40 11.46 1.86
N SER A 671 30.46 11.32 0.93
CA SER A 671 30.78 10.87 -0.42
C SER A 671 31.16 12.07 -1.28
N ALA A 672 32.41 12.13 -1.68
CA ALA A 672 32.99 13.25 -2.38
C ALA A 672 33.63 12.82 -3.71
N LEU A 673 33.77 13.75 -4.65
CA LEU A 673 34.47 13.53 -5.90
C LEU A 673 35.94 13.16 -5.63
N ASN A 674 36.44 12.14 -6.33
CA ASN A 674 37.83 11.72 -6.24
C ASN A 674 38.73 12.61 -7.09
N GLU A 675 38.88 13.89 -6.66
CA GLU A 675 39.67 14.89 -7.35
C GLU A 675 40.73 15.53 -6.42
N PRO A 676 41.84 16.00 -6.94
CA PRO A 676 42.78 16.78 -6.15
C PRO A 676 42.13 18.05 -5.57
N GLY A 677 42.27 18.27 -4.27
CA GLY A 677 41.72 19.45 -3.62
C GLY A 677 40.39 19.21 -2.87
N THR A 678 39.61 18.18 -3.22
CA THR A 678 38.32 17.89 -2.57
C THR A 678 38.45 17.69 -1.05
N LEU A 679 39.44 16.95 -0.61
CA LEU A 679 39.70 16.77 0.83
C LEU A 679 40.04 18.10 1.52
N ALA A 680 40.77 18.98 0.86
CA ALA A 680 41.10 20.30 1.42
C ALA A 680 39.84 21.17 1.55
N GLU A 681 38.93 21.16 0.56
CA GLU A 681 37.64 21.86 0.63
C GLU A 681 36.80 21.37 1.81
N VAL A 682 36.70 20.03 2.00
CA VAL A 682 35.97 19.43 3.10
C VAL A 682 36.59 19.79 4.46
N ALA A 683 37.92 19.68 4.59
CA ALA A 683 38.61 20.01 5.82
C ALA A 683 38.48 21.48 6.18
N GLN A 684 38.50 22.38 5.19
CA GLN A 684 38.31 23.83 5.38
C GLN A 684 36.88 24.13 5.83
N ALA A 685 35.88 23.48 5.25
CA ALA A 685 34.49 23.63 5.67
C ALA A 685 34.28 23.15 7.13
N ILE A 686 34.91 22.04 7.52
CA ILE A 686 34.89 21.58 8.90
C ILE A 686 35.54 22.58 9.83
N ALA A 687 36.73 23.12 9.47
CA ALA A 687 37.47 24.07 10.27
C ALA A 687 36.71 25.38 10.47
N THR A 688 35.97 25.87 9.45
CA THR A 688 35.19 27.12 9.56
C THR A 688 34.00 27.02 10.52
N THR A 689 33.55 25.80 10.86
CA THR A 689 32.47 25.56 11.83
C THR A 689 32.94 25.32 13.25
N ASP A 690 34.22 25.55 13.57
CA ASP A 690 34.83 25.29 14.87
C ASP A 690 34.69 23.80 15.33
N VAL A 691 34.74 22.90 14.38
CA VAL A 691 34.66 21.45 14.62
C VAL A 691 36.07 20.86 14.48
N ASN A 692 36.47 20.05 15.45
CA ASN A 692 37.77 19.38 15.41
C ASN A 692 37.66 18.01 14.75
N ILE A 693 38.60 17.64 13.90
CA ILE A 693 38.73 16.32 13.29
C ILE A 693 39.65 15.46 14.16
N ARG A 694 39.12 14.36 14.72
CA ARG A 694 39.92 13.44 15.52
C ARG A 694 40.54 12.33 14.68
N SER A 695 39.76 11.82 13.72
CA SER A 695 40.27 10.81 12.78
C SER A 695 39.62 10.98 11.42
N LEU A 696 40.33 10.52 10.40
CA LEU A 696 39.83 10.46 9.02
C LEU A 696 40.19 9.10 8.45
N SER A 697 39.21 8.41 7.86
CA SER A 697 39.45 7.26 7.01
C SER A 697 38.93 7.51 5.60
N MET A 698 39.61 7.00 4.59
CA MET A 698 39.26 7.21 3.20
C MET A 698 39.18 5.87 2.47
N GLY A 699 38.04 5.63 1.82
CA GLY A 699 37.77 4.47 0.98
C GLY A 699 37.37 4.89 -0.43
N ARG A 700 37.65 4.05 -1.41
CA ARG A 700 37.17 4.26 -2.78
C ARG A 700 35.87 3.49 -3.00
N VAL A 701 34.76 4.19 -3.25
CA VAL A 701 33.44 3.59 -3.45
C VAL A 701 33.18 3.34 -4.93
N ALA A 702 33.56 4.27 -5.80
CA ALA A 702 33.43 4.18 -7.25
C ALA A 702 34.63 4.81 -7.96
N ALA A 703 34.69 4.71 -9.28
CA ALA A 703 35.77 5.26 -10.07
C ALA A 703 35.97 6.77 -9.82
N ASP A 704 34.86 7.48 -9.73
CA ASP A 704 34.80 8.94 -9.64
C ASP A 704 34.51 9.44 -8.22
N PHE A 705 34.28 8.55 -7.23
CA PHE A 705 33.90 8.89 -5.87
C PHE A 705 34.75 8.23 -4.81
N SER A 706 35.07 8.98 -3.78
CA SER A 706 35.68 8.52 -2.53
C SER A 706 34.74 8.73 -1.35
N GLU A 707 34.70 7.81 -0.41
CA GLU A 707 34.03 7.98 0.87
C GLU A 707 35.06 8.40 1.92
N LEU A 708 34.76 9.53 2.54
CA LEU A 708 35.54 10.10 3.64
C LEU A 708 34.76 9.92 4.92
N GLN A 709 35.26 9.15 5.88
CA GLN A 709 34.66 9.02 7.18
C GLN A 709 35.44 9.85 8.19
N PHE A 710 34.76 10.77 8.85
CA PHE A 710 35.32 11.67 9.84
C PHE A 710 34.77 11.33 11.22
N ASP A 711 35.67 11.18 12.20
CA ASP A 711 35.32 11.28 13.61
C ASP A 711 35.56 12.74 14.03
N LEU A 712 34.49 13.39 14.47
CA LEU A 712 34.45 14.81 14.75
C LEU A 712 34.18 15.07 16.23
N GLU A 713 34.75 16.15 16.76
CA GLU A 713 34.43 16.64 18.09
C GLU A 713 33.54 17.88 17.98
N VAL A 714 32.29 17.75 18.41
CA VAL A 714 31.26 18.79 18.33
C VAL A 714 30.70 19.14 19.71
N TRP A 715 30.14 20.32 19.86
CA TRP A 715 29.51 20.76 21.10
C TRP A 715 28.11 20.17 21.25
N ASP A 716 27.33 20.19 20.17
CA ASP A 716 25.93 19.73 20.18
C ASP A 716 25.45 19.29 18.78
N LEU A 717 24.22 18.79 18.74
CA LEU A 717 23.55 18.38 17.50
C LEU A 717 23.31 19.55 16.52
N ARG A 718 23.19 20.79 17.02
CA ARG A 718 22.96 21.97 16.16
C ARG A 718 24.22 22.29 15.37
N GLN A 719 25.39 22.27 16.01
CA GLN A 719 26.67 22.47 15.34
C GLN A 719 26.92 21.36 14.31
N LEU A 720 26.67 20.10 14.66
CA LEU A 720 26.80 18.97 13.74
C LEU A 720 25.89 19.11 12.51
N ASN A 721 24.63 19.47 12.72
CA ASN A 721 23.67 19.67 11.63
C ASN A 721 24.06 20.87 10.75
N HIS A 722 24.57 21.95 11.33
CA HIS A 722 25.05 23.10 10.59
C HIS A 722 26.25 22.74 9.70
N LEU A 723 27.23 22.01 10.23
CA LEU A 723 28.35 21.48 9.46
C LEU A 723 27.89 20.56 8.33
N MET A 724 26.98 19.63 8.61
CA MET A 724 26.46 18.72 7.58
C MET A 724 25.71 19.46 6.47
N ALA A 725 25.02 20.55 6.80
CA ALA A 725 24.36 21.40 5.81
C ALA A 725 25.39 22.13 4.93
N GLN A 726 26.43 22.75 5.52
CA GLN A 726 27.50 23.41 4.76
C GLN A 726 28.26 22.44 3.85
N LEU A 727 28.55 21.24 4.34
CA LEU A 727 29.20 20.20 3.53
C LEU A 727 28.34 19.79 2.33
N LYS A 728 27.03 19.75 2.47
CA LYS A 728 26.10 19.43 1.35
C LYS A 728 26.04 20.52 0.29
N GLU A 729 26.37 21.76 0.63
CA GLU A 729 26.40 22.88 -0.32
C GLU A 729 27.67 22.89 -1.19
N LEU A 730 28.71 22.14 -0.79
CA LEU A 730 29.94 22.06 -1.57
C LEU A 730 29.71 21.31 -2.90
N PRO A 731 30.15 21.88 -4.02
CA PRO A 731 29.94 21.30 -5.35
C PRO A 731 30.64 19.96 -5.57
N SER A 732 31.64 19.65 -4.77
CA SER A 732 32.44 18.41 -4.82
C SER A 732 31.83 17.28 -4.01
N ILE A 733 30.72 17.51 -3.27
CA ILE A 733 30.11 16.54 -2.38
C ILE A 733 28.77 16.05 -2.93
N SER A 734 28.61 14.74 -2.97
CA SER A 734 27.35 14.10 -3.41
C SER A 734 26.43 13.74 -2.24
N MET A 735 26.99 13.33 -1.12
CA MET A 735 26.21 12.89 0.04
C MET A 735 26.97 13.10 1.35
N VAL A 736 26.23 13.49 2.40
CA VAL A 736 26.72 13.54 3.78
C VAL A 736 25.75 12.79 4.68
N LYS A 737 26.23 11.81 5.41
CA LYS A 737 25.46 11.00 6.36
C LYS A 737 26.11 11.04 7.74
N ARG A 738 25.30 11.03 8.81
CA ARG A 738 25.79 10.67 10.14
C ARG A 738 25.77 9.14 10.27
N LEU A 739 26.84 8.59 10.84
CA LEU A 739 26.96 7.18 11.14
C LEU A 739 26.73 6.94 12.63
N PHE A 740 26.04 5.87 12.97
CA PHE A 740 25.70 5.48 14.34
C PHE A 740 26.31 4.11 14.72
N GLU A 741 27.30 3.67 13.91
CA GLU A 741 28.03 2.43 14.12
C GLU A 741 29.50 2.70 14.48
#